data_249d9d89fc9f08c0f394152b831d5ad1
#
_entry.id   249d9d89fc9f08c0f394152b831d5ad1
#
_cell.length_a   1.000
_cell.length_b   1.000
_cell.length_c   1.000
_cell.angle_alpha   90.00
_cell.angle_beta   90.00
_cell.angle_gamma   90.00
#
_symmetry.space_group_name_H-M   'P 1'
#
loop_
_entity.id
_entity.type
_entity.pdbx_description
1 polymer ?
#
loop_
_entity_poly.entity_id
_entity_poly.type
_entity_poly.pdbx_seq_one_letter_code
_entity_poly.pdbx_strand_id
1 'polypeptide(L)'
;MANLRFQVVEEAFKKKPLEVPPPSERPSEYFGKYVFNRTKMYKYLQRDVYDKLIDVIDNGAPLDRSIADAVAKGMKQWADENGVTHYTHWFQPLTEGTAEKHDAFIEHDGKGGMIEEFSGKLLMQQEPDASSFPNGGIRATFEARGYSAWDPTSPVFIIDDTLCIPTIFISYTGEALDYKAPLKRALHAIDEAATNVARYFDPKVKKVISNLGWEQEYFLVDEGLYSARPDLMLTGRTLMGHDSAKNQQMDDHYFGTIPDRVQAFMKDLEIQALELAIPCKTRHNEVAPNQFEIAPIYEETNLAVDHNMLLMSLMKKVARKHGFRVLLHEKPFDGINGSGKHNNWSLSTDTGILLHAPGKNAEQNLRFVTFIVETLMGVYKHNGLLKASIMSATNAHRLGANEAPPAIISSFLGKQVSELLDHIEKADKDDLFFMAGKQGVKLDIPEIPELLIDNTDRNRTSPFAFTGNRFEFRAVGSEANCACAMIALTAAVTEALVNFKERVDKLIAAGQEQTSAIIDVLREDIKTCAPIRFDGNGYSEEWVEEATRRGLDVERSCPVIFDRYLDKASVDMFERLNIMNRKELEARNEVKWETYTKKIQIEARVLGDLTMNHIIPVATMYQTRLAQNVASMINVFGEEEGKTLTASNISIIRDIAERTQIIERKVEDLVNARKVANKIESEREKAIAYHDTVEPKMDEIRYHIDKLELTIADELWTLPKYRELLFIR
;
A
#
# COMPACT_ATOMS: atom_id res chain seq x y z
N MET A 1 4.43 11.29 -40.63
CA MET A 1 4.16 11.91 -39.32
C MET A 1 5.39 11.72 -38.46
N ALA A 2 5.88 12.77 -37.82
CA ALA A 2 6.95 12.60 -36.85
C ALA A 2 6.49 11.62 -35.77
N ASN A 3 7.35 10.66 -35.42
CA ASN A 3 7.02 9.66 -34.41
C ASN A 3 6.80 10.39 -33.07
N LEU A 4 5.61 10.27 -32.47
CA LEU A 4 5.26 10.90 -31.19
C LEU A 4 6.32 10.63 -30.12
N ARG A 5 6.88 9.43 -30.09
CA ARG A 5 7.96 9.04 -29.17
C ARG A 5 9.12 10.03 -29.17
N PHE A 6 9.67 10.38 -30.37
CA PHE A 6 10.81 11.30 -30.45
C PHE A 6 10.45 12.72 -30.08
N GLN A 7 9.21 13.16 -30.39
CA GLN A 7 8.72 14.47 -29.98
C GLN A 7 8.64 14.60 -28.46
N VAL A 8 8.06 13.62 -27.75
CA VAL A 8 7.95 13.66 -26.28
C VAL A 8 9.30 13.52 -25.60
N VAL A 9 10.23 12.74 -26.17
CA VAL A 9 11.62 12.66 -25.68
C VAL A 9 12.30 14.02 -25.79
N GLU A 10 12.21 14.70 -26.95
CA GLU A 10 12.79 16.02 -27.16
C GLU A 10 12.19 17.06 -26.19
N GLU A 11 10.87 17.05 -26.01
CA GLU A 11 10.19 17.96 -25.06
C GLU A 11 10.57 17.67 -23.61
N ALA A 12 10.76 16.42 -23.22
CA ALA A 12 11.18 16.06 -21.87
C ALA A 12 12.57 16.64 -21.53
N PHE A 13 13.49 16.62 -22.46
CA PHE A 13 14.83 17.24 -22.27
C PHE A 13 14.82 18.76 -22.12
N LYS A 14 13.77 19.44 -22.59
CA LYS A 14 13.65 20.90 -22.47
C LYS A 14 13.07 21.35 -21.13
N LYS A 15 12.44 20.45 -20.38
CA LYS A 15 11.81 20.75 -19.10
C LYS A 15 12.84 21.10 -18.03
N LYS A 16 12.54 22.14 -17.26
CA LYS A 16 13.38 22.60 -16.14
C LYS A 16 12.64 22.41 -14.82
N PRO A 17 13.36 22.32 -13.68
CA PRO A 17 12.72 22.32 -12.37
C PRO A 17 11.94 23.61 -12.15
N LEU A 18 10.77 23.49 -11.52
CA LEU A 18 10.00 24.65 -11.08
C LEU A 18 10.62 25.23 -9.81
N GLU A 19 10.54 26.56 -9.66
CA GLU A 19 10.84 27.19 -8.37
C GLU A 19 9.73 26.89 -7.37
N VAL A 20 10.10 26.43 -6.19
CA VAL A 20 9.19 26.10 -5.09
C VAL A 20 9.63 26.86 -3.85
N PRO A 21 9.17 28.11 -3.65
CA PRO A 21 9.46 28.84 -2.41
C PRO A 21 8.61 28.26 -1.26
N PRO A 22 9.22 28.01 -0.08
CA PRO A 22 8.44 27.59 1.08
C PRO A 22 7.61 28.78 1.61
N PRO A 23 6.47 28.53 2.26
CA PRO A 23 5.62 29.57 2.86
C PRO A 23 6.29 30.39 3.95
N SER A 24 7.26 29.77 4.66
CA SER A 24 8.12 30.41 5.67
C SER A 24 9.45 29.67 5.78
N GLU A 25 10.39 30.22 6.58
CA GLU A 25 11.71 29.60 6.79
C GLU A 25 11.66 28.30 7.57
N ARG A 26 10.64 28.12 8.43
CA ARG A 26 10.51 26.98 9.32
C ARG A 26 9.29 26.13 8.99
N PRO A 27 9.46 24.83 8.69
CA PRO A 27 8.34 23.93 8.43
C PRO A 27 7.28 23.90 9.53
N SER A 28 7.68 24.03 10.80
CA SER A 28 6.77 24.07 11.94
C SER A 28 5.79 25.26 11.94
N GLU A 29 6.06 26.33 11.21
CA GLU A 29 5.21 27.54 11.15
C GLU A 29 4.00 27.35 10.22
N TYR A 30 4.12 26.47 9.21
CA TYR A 30 3.01 26.17 8.31
C TYR A 30 2.45 24.75 8.49
N PHE A 31 2.99 23.96 9.42
CA PHE A 31 2.46 22.61 9.72
C PHE A 31 1.00 22.69 10.16
N GLY A 32 0.12 21.97 9.45
CA GLY A 32 -1.30 21.93 9.71
C GLY A 32 -2.04 23.25 9.44
N LYS A 33 -1.50 24.13 8.57
CA LYS A 33 -2.14 25.39 8.21
C LYS A 33 -3.57 25.20 7.71
N TYR A 34 -3.81 24.18 6.91
CA TYR A 34 -5.10 23.85 6.32
C TYR A 34 -5.83 22.71 7.02
N VAL A 35 -5.57 22.50 8.32
CA VAL A 35 -6.21 21.47 9.15
C VAL A 35 -6.89 22.12 10.34
N PHE A 36 -8.15 21.75 10.60
CA PHE A 36 -8.91 22.18 11.79
C PHE A 36 -8.42 21.40 13.03
N ASN A 37 -7.19 21.72 13.44
CA ASN A 37 -6.50 21.11 14.56
C ASN A 37 -6.96 21.69 15.93
N ARG A 38 -6.46 21.14 17.05
CA ARG A 38 -6.83 21.54 18.42
C ARG A 38 -6.68 23.05 18.66
N THR A 39 -5.65 23.68 18.10
CA THR A 39 -5.45 25.14 18.23
C THR A 39 -6.57 25.93 17.56
N LYS A 40 -7.01 25.48 16.37
CA LYS A 40 -8.12 26.10 15.66
C LYS A 40 -9.46 25.76 16.32
N MET A 41 -9.67 24.52 16.78
CA MET A 41 -10.84 24.14 17.55
C MET A 41 -10.98 25.05 18.78
N TYR A 42 -9.87 25.30 19.51
CA TYR A 42 -9.88 26.21 20.67
C TYR A 42 -10.20 27.67 20.29
N LYS A 43 -9.76 28.12 19.11
CA LYS A 43 -10.00 29.50 18.62
C LYS A 43 -11.44 29.72 18.17
N TYR A 44 -12.04 28.74 17.48
CA TYR A 44 -13.31 28.92 16.78
C TYR A 44 -14.51 28.32 17.52
N LEU A 45 -14.31 27.49 18.55
CA LEU A 45 -15.36 26.87 19.35
C LEU A 45 -15.50 27.55 20.72
N GLN A 46 -16.71 27.58 21.26
CA GLN A 46 -16.94 27.94 22.66
C GLN A 46 -16.29 26.90 23.58
N ARG A 47 -15.86 27.29 24.75
CA ARG A 47 -15.05 26.48 25.66
C ARG A 47 -15.70 25.13 26.02
N ASP A 48 -16.97 25.16 26.36
CA ASP A 48 -17.74 23.95 26.69
C ASP A 48 -17.90 22.99 25.50
N VAL A 49 -18.09 23.53 24.29
CA VAL A 49 -18.13 22.75 23.03
C VAL A 49 -16.76 22.14 22.72
N TYR A 50 -15.70 22.94 22.89
CA TYR A 50 -14.32 22.45 22.73
C TYR A 50 -14.01 21.30 23.69
N ASP A 51 -14.28 21.49 25.00
CA ASP A 51 -13.96 20.48 26.01
C ASP A 51 -14.73 19.15 25.76
N LYS A 52 -16.00 19.21 25.33
CA LYS A 52 -16.77 18.03 24.95
C LYS A 52 -16.21 17.35 23.68
N LEU A 53 -15.82 18.12 22.69
CA LEU A 53 -15.24 17.56 21.44
C LEU A 53 -13.89 16.89 21.71
N ILE A 54 -13.06 17.50 22.56
CA ILE A 54 -11.77 16.91 22.97
C ILE A 54 -11.98 15.60 23.77
N ASP A 55 -12.99 15.53 24.61
CA ASP A 55 -13.32 14.29 25.34
C ASP A 55 -13.73 13.15 24.39
N VAL A 56 -14.48 13.47 23.31
CA VAL A 56 -14.77 12.51 22.25
C VAL A 56 -13.48 12.02 21.56
N ILE A 57 -12.58 12.94 21.21
CA ILE A 57 -11.34 12.65 20.47
C ILE A 57 -10.37 11.82 21.32
N ASP A 58 -10.17 12.20 22.60
CA ASP A 58 -9.14 11.63 23.47
C ASP A 58 -9.60 10.37 24.20
N ASN A 59 -10.84 10.39 24.69
CA ASN A 59 -11.36 9.37 25.58
C ASN A 59 -12.41 8.46 24.92
N GLY A 60 -12.80 8.73 23.66
CA GLY A 60 -13.82 7.95 22.95
C GLY A 60 -15.22 8.14 23.54
N ALA A 61 -15.50 9.28 24.17
CA ALA A 61 -16.83 9.61 24.68
C ALA A 61 -17.85 9.63 23.52
N PRO A 62 -19.11 9.30 23.74
CA PRO A 62 -20.15 9.41 22.71
C PRO A 62 -20.28 10.85 22.23
N LEU A 63 -20.33 11.03 20.91
CA LEU A 63 -20.53 12.35 20.31
C LEU A 63 -21.95 12.85 20.57
N ASP A 64 -22.08 13.94 21.33
CA ASP A 64 -23.36 14.59 21.60
C ASP A 64 -23.80 15.44 20.38
N ARG A 65 -24.89 15.03 19.74
CA ARG A 65 -25.46 15.78 18.60
C ARG A 65 -25.83 17.23 18.94
N SER A 66 -26.01 17.55 20.21
CA SER A 66 -26.34 18.91 20.65
C SER A 66 -25.21 19.93 20.38
N ILE A 67 -23.97 19.49 20.26
CA ILE A 67 -22.84 20.37 19.95
C ILE A 67 -22.56 20.49 18.45
N ALA A 68 -23.18 19.66 17.61
CA ALA A 68 -22.85 19.56 16.20
C ALA A 68 -23.02 20.88 15.44
N ASP A 69 -24.09 21.64 15.70
CA ASP A 69 -24.30 22.94 15.07
C ASP A 69 -23.24 23.98 15.48
N ALA A 70 -22.82 23.97 16.76
CA ALA A 70 -21.78 24.85 17.23
C ALA A 70 -20.42 24.51 16.60
N VAL A 71 -20.11 23.22 16.45
CA VAL A 71 -18.88 22.75 15.78
C VAL A 71 -18.92 23.09 14.30
N ALA A 72 -20.03 22.83 13.60
CA ALA A 72 -20.21 23.17 12.18
C ALA A 72 -20.03 24.65 11.94
N LYS A 73 -20.62 25.51 12.79
CA LYS A 73 -20.48 26.97 12.70
C LYS A 73 -19.02 27.42 12.87
N GLY A 74 -18.29 26.84 13.82
CA GLY A 74 -16.86 27.15 14.02
C GLY A 74 -16.00 26.69 12.85
N MET A 75 -16.28 25.52 12.27
CA MET A 75 -15.62 25.03 11.06
C MET A 75 -15.94 25.93 9.85
N LYS A 76 -17.21 26.34 9.67
CA LYS A 76 -17.63 27.22 8.59
C LYS A 76 -16.93 28.57 8.68
N GLN A 77 -16.86 29.17 9.89
CA GLN A 77 -16.15 30.43 10.09
C GLN A 77 -14.66 30.31 9.69
N TRP A 78 -14.00 29.22 10.09
CA TRP A 78 -12.62 28.98 9.70
C TRP A 78 -12.48 28.75 8.20
N ALA A 79 -13.41 28.02 7.57
CA ALA A 79 -13.45 27.78 6.14
C ALA A 79 -13.59 29.09 5.36
N ASP A 80 -14.49 30.00 5.77
CA ASP A 80 -14.71 31.30 5.15
C ASP A 80 -13.44 32.18 5.20
N GLU A 81 -12.73 32.19 6.34
CA GLU A 81 -11.47 32.92 6.49
C GLU A 81 -10.37 32.39 5.54
N ASN A 82 -10.51 31.16 5.00
CA ASN A 82 -9.62 30.54 4.03
C ASN A 82 -10.18 30.53 2.59
N GLY A 83 -11.29 31.22 2.33
CA GLY A 83 -11.88 31.33 0.99
C GLY A 83 -12.58 30.09 0.47
N VAL A 84 -12.98 29.19 1.38
CA VAL A 84 -13.65 27.92 1.05
C VAL A 84 -15.11 28.17 0.70
N THR A 85 -15.59 27.56 -0.38
CA THR A 85 -16.96 27.72 -0.90
C THR A 85 -17.77 26.43 -0.91
N HIS A 86 -17.08 25.29 -0.77
CA HIS A 86 -17.67 23.95 -0.83
C HIS A 86 -17.27 23.12 0.38
N TYR A 87 -18.00 22.02 0.62
CA TYR A 87 -17.66 20.99 1.57
C TYR A 87 -17.90 19.60 0.97
N THR A 88 -17.22 18.61 1.51
CA THR A 88 -17.42 17.21 1.12
C THR A 88 -17.22 16.28 2.30
N HIS A 89 -18.00 15.19 2.33
CA HIS A 89 -17.65 14.02 3.13
C HIS A 89 -16.60 13.23 2.38
N TRP A 90 -15.40 13.15 2.95
CA TRP A 90 -14.25 12.46 2.39
C TRP A 90 -14.13 11.07 3.02
N PHE A 91 -14.15 10.00 2.22
CA PHE A 91 -14.14 8.62 2.70
C PHE A 91 -13.32 7.69 1.79
N GLN A 92 -13.09 6.47 2.25
CA GLN A 92 -12.21 5.46 1.62
C GLN A 92 -13.06 4.25 1.22
N PRO A 93 -13.62 4.20 -0.02
CA PRO A 93 -14.46 3.10 -0.48
C PRO A 93 -13.69 1.78 -0.58
N LEU A 94 -14.39 0.66 -0.83
CA LEU A 94 -13.77 -0.67 -1.01
C LEU A 94 -12.86 -0.78 -2.25
N THR A 95 -12.97 0.13 -3.19
CA THR A 95 -11.96 0.34 -4.24
C THR A 95 -10.82 1.19 -3.71
N GLU A 96 -9.65 1.03 -4.27
CA GLU A 96 -8.48 1.82 -3.92
C GLU A 96 -8.72 3.31 -4.22
N GLY A 97 -8.25 4.19 -3.33
CA GLY A 97 -8.40 5.63 -3.44
C GLY A 97 -9.36 6.23 -2.42
N THR A 98 -9.74 7.47 -2.67
CA THR A 98 -10.68 8.26 -1.85
C THR A 98 -11.87 8.68 -2.67
N ALA A 99 -13.00 8.95 -2.02
CA ALA A 99 -14.22 9.40 -2.65
C ALA A 99 -14.73 10.67 -1.99
N GLU A 100 -15.27 11.57 -2.80
CA GLU A 100 -15.77 12.88 -2.38
C GLU A 100 -16.88 13.35 -3.33
N LYS A 101 -17.83 14.12 -2.79
CA LYS A 101 -18.89 14.79 -3.53
C LYS A 101 -18.98 16.21 -2.99
N HIS A 102 -18.59 17.19 -3.79
CA HIS A 102 -18.52 18.58 -3.38
C HIS A 102 -19.90 19.25 -3.44
N ASP A 103 -20.40 19.69 -2.29
CA ASP A 103 -21.64 20.48 -2.18
C ASP A 103 -21.25 21.92 -1.81
N ALA A 104 -21.85 22.91 -2.46
CA ALA A 104 -21.65 24.31 -2.10
C ALA A 104 -22.36 24.66 -0.78
N PHE A 105 -21.85 25.62 -0.03
CA PHE A 105 -22.48 26.13 1.18
C PHE A 105 -23.74 27.00 0.90
N ILE A 106 -24.49 26.73 -0.15
CA ILE A 106 -25.61 27.53 -0.58
C ILE A 106 -26.94 26.93 -0.13
N GLU A 107 -27.75 27.73 0.56
CA GLU A 107 -29.10 27.39 0.98
C GLU A 107 -30.08 28.51 0.66
N HIS A 108 -31.36 28.22 0.54
CA HIS A 108 -32.40 29.21 0.36
C HIS A 108 -32.67 29.99 1.65
N ASP A 109 -32.73 31.32 1.58
CA ASP A 109 -33.09 32.21 2.72
C ASP A 109 -34.60 32.20 3.05
N GLY A 110 -35.42 31.45 2.30
CA GLY A 110 -36.85 31.40 2.42
C GLY A 110 -37.58 32.65 1.93
N LYS A 111 -36.85 33.64 1.40
CA LYS A 111 -37.41 34.97 0.93
C LYS A 111 -37.08 35.23 -0.53
N GLY A 112 -36.57 34.22 -1.25
CA GLY A 112 -36.19 34.30 -2.67
C GLY A 112 -34.75 34.68 -2.90
N GLY A 113 -33.91 34.75 -1.86
CA GLY A 113 -32.46 34.91 -1.89
C GLY A 113 -31.76 33.62 -1.50
N MET A 114 -30.41 33.71 -1.45
CA MET A 114 -29.50 32.61 -1.04
C MET A 114 -28.69 33.08 0.16
N ILE A 115 -28.40 32.15 1.03
CA ILE A 115 -27.48 32.30 2.16
C ILE A 115 -26.39 31.21 2.09
N GLU A 116 -25.30 31.44 2.77
CA GLU A 116 -24.27 30.42 2.97
C GLU A 116 -24.41 29.80 4.36
N GLU A 117 -24.74 28.52 4.42
CA GLU A 117 -24.96 27.80 5.66
C GLU A 117 -24.27 26.46 5.67
N PHE A 118 -23.78 26.05 6.84
CA PHE A 118 -23.29 24.70 7.13
C PHE A 118 -23.77 24.27 8.50
N SER A 119 -24.76 23.38 8.51
CA SER A 119 -25.42 22.92 9.74
C SER A 119 -24.72 21.69 10.34
N GLY A 120 -24.95 21.45 11.63
CA GLY A 120 -24.50 20.23 12.30
C GLY A 120 -25.07 18.94 11.68
N LYS A 121 -26.26 19.00 11.05
CA LYS A 121 -26.80 17.88 10.29
C LYS A 121 -25.90 17.53 9.10
N LEU A 122 -25.45 18.52 8.35
CA LEU A 122 -24.57 18.33 7.19
C LEU A 122 -23.16 17.89 7.59
N LEU A 123 -22.68 18.34 8.76
CA LEU A 123 -21.41 17.87 9.33
C LEU A 123 -21.48 16.38 9.75
N MET A 124 -22.55 16.03 10.45
CA MET A 124 -22.65 14.72 11.11
C MET A 124 -22.92 13.57 10.15
N GLN A 125 -23.74 13.81 9.11
CA GLN A 125 -24.24 12.74 8.26
C GLN A 125 -24.67 13.25 6.89
N GLN A 126 -24.34 12.49 5.84
CA GLN A 126 -24.92 12.65 4.50
C GLN A 126 -25.44 11.30 3.98
N GLU A 127 -26.21 11.35 2.90
CA GLU A 127 -26.84 10.23 2.24
C GLU A 127 -26.34 10.06 0.80
N PRO A 128 -25.06 9.69 0.58
CA PRO A 128 -24.55 9.49 -0.77
C PRO A 128 -25.19 8.26 -1.42
N ASP A 129 -25.23 8.25 -2.76
CA ASP A 129 -25.67 7.10 -3.52
C ASP A 129 -24.63 5.97 -3.43
N ALA A 130 -24.97 4.92 -2.67
CA ALA A 130 -24.12 3.77 -2.48
C ALA A 130 -24.16 2.76 -3.64
N SER A 131 -25.09 2.89 -4.60
CA SER A 131 -25.19 1.99 -5.75
C SER A 131 -24.07 2.18 -6.76
N SER A 132 -23.42 3.36 -6.78
CA SER A 132 -22.28 3.65 -7.65
C SER A 132 -20.94 3.08 -7.14
N PHE A 133 -20.89 2.58 -5.90
CA PHE A 133 -19.70 1.96 -5.33
C PHE A 133 -19.78 0.44 -5.34
N PRO A 134 -18.66 -0.29 -5.52
CA PRO A 134 -18.60 -1.74 -5.36
C PRO A 134 -19.06 -2.14 -3.95
N ASN A 135 -19.98 -3.07 -3.85
CA ASN A 135 -20.58 -3.47 -2.57
C ASN A 135 -20.69 -4.99 -2.36
N GLY A 136 -20.17 -5.79 -3.32
CA GLY A 136 -20.11 -7.24 -3.22
C GLY A 136 -21.47 -7.91 -2.98
N GLY A 137 -22.53 -7.36 -3.57
CA GLY A 137 -23.89 -7.93 -3.43
C GLY A 137 -24.60 -7.61 -2.12
N ILE A 138 -24.02 -6.77 -1.23
CA ILE A 138 -24.73 -6.28 -0.04
C ILE A 138 -26.03 -5.57 -0.45
N ARG A 139 -26.01 -4.93 -1.61
CA ARG A 139 -27.11 -4.14 -2.15
C ARG A 139 -27.33 -4.44 -3.62
N ALA A 140 -28.59 -4.37 -4.03
CA ALA A 140 -28.94 -4.27 -5.44
C ALA A 140 -28.90 -2.81 -5.92
N THR A 141 -28.68 -2.61 -7.22
CA THR A 141 -28.56 -1.25 -7.80
C THR A 141 -29.81 -0.38 -7.65
N PHE A 142 -30.98 -0.96 -7.42
CA PHE A 142 -32.20 -0.21 -7.15
C PHE A 142 -32.31 0.29 -5.69
N GLU A 143 -31.44 -0.14 -4.79
CA GLU A 143 -31.33 0.29 -3.40
C GLU A 143 -30.18 1.26 -3.27
N ALA A 144 -30.38 2.54 -3.57
CA ALA A 144 -29.30 3.51 -3.73
C ALA A 144 -28.77 4.13 -2.43
N ARG A 145 -29.57 4.12 -1.33
CA ARG A 145 -29.23 4.87 -0.12
C ARG A 145 -28.11 4.22 0.70
N GLY A 146 -27.05 4.98 0.98
CA GLY A 146 -26.05 4.72 2.01
C GLY A 146 -25.90 5.93 2.92
N TYR A 147 -25.02 5.83 3.91
CA TYR A 147 -24.75 6.91 4.85
C TYR A 147 -23.23 7.12 4.99
N SER A 148 -22.82 8.39 4.97
CA SER A 148 -21.52 8.80 5.48
C SER A 148 -21.72 9.45 6.85
N ALA A 149 -20.81 9.18 7.79
CA ALA A 149 -20.86 9.73 9.13
C ALA A 149 -19.48 10.27 9.54
N TRP A 150 -19.47 11.50 10.09
CA TRP A 150 -18.26 12.17 10.52
C TRP A 150 -17.47 11.37 11.53
N ASP A 151 -16.16 11.29 11.32
CA ASP A 151 -15.20 10.77 12.29
C ASP A 151 -14.45 11.93 12.98
N PRO A 152 -14.81 12.34 14.18
CA PRO A 152 -14.18 13.44 14.88
C PRO A 152 -12.72 13.17 15.28
N THR A 153 -12.28 11.92 15.27
CA THR A 153 -10.89 11.55 15.58
C THR A 153 -9.91 11.84 14.45
N SER A 154 -10.42 12.10 13.23
CA SER A 154 -9.64 12.56 12.10
C SER A 154 -9.92 14.04 11.85
N PRO A 155 -8.90 14.91 11.85
CA PRO A 155 -9.11 16.35 11.68
C PRO A 155 -9.70 16.69 10.31
N VAL A 156 -10.63 17.63 10.28
CA VAL A 156 -11.15 18.23 9.06
C VAL A 156 -10.07 19.10 8.42
N PHE A 157 -9.98 19.10 7.09
CA PHE A 157 -8.93 19.79 6.35
C PHE A 157 -9.48 20.51 5.12
N ILE A 158 -8.69 21.41 4.55
CA ILE A 158 -9.04 22.17 3.34
C ILE A 158 -8.14 21.76 2.19
N ILE A 159 -8.74 21.40 1.06
CA ILE A 159 -8.04 21.28 -0.23
C ILE A 159 -8.70 22.25 -1.22
N ASP A 160 -7.87 23.09 -1.84
CA ASP A 160 -8.34 24.13 -2.77
C ASP A 160 -9.43 25.01 -2.11
N ASP A 161 -10.66 24.97 -2.61
CA ASP A 161 -11.81 25.73 -2.12
C ASP A 161 -12.83 24.86 -1.35
N THR A 162 -12.42 23.66 -0.90
CA THR A 162 -13.31 22.67 -0.32
C THR A 162 -12.90 22.25 1.08
N LEU A 163 -13.86 22.26 2.01
CA LEU A 163 -13.76 21.70 3.36
C LEU A 163 -13.98 20.18 3.31
N CYS A 164 -12.96 19.40 3.55
CA CYS A 164 -12.97 17.94 3.53
C CYS A 164 -13.19 17.38 4.93
N ILE A 165 -14.25 16.61 5.11
CA ILE A 165 -14.69 16.04 6.39
C ILE A 165 -14.44 14.52 6.35
N PRO A 166 -13.46 13.99 7.09
CA PRO A 166 -13.23 12.55 7.16
C PRO A 166 -14.43 11.80 7.72
N THR A 167 -14.90 10.77 7.00
CA THR A 167 -16.10 10.02 7.36
C THR A 167 -15.90 8.52 7.19
N ILE A 168 -16.74 7.74 7.88
CA ILE A 168 -17.02 6.35 7.52
C ILE A 168 -18.13 6.32 6.48
N PHE A 169 -18.23 5.21 5.74
CA PHE A 169 -19.28 4.98 4.74
C PHE A 169 -19.91 3.61 4.95
N ILE A 170 -21.23 3.59 5.14
CA ILE A 170 -21.99 2.38 5.44
C ILE A 170 -23.22 2.24 4.52
N SER A 171 -23.71 1.00 4.38
CA SER A 171 -24.96 0.72 3.70
C SER A 171 -26.18 1.23 4.50
N TYR A 172 -27.36 1.23 3.87
CA TYR A 172 -28.62 1.55 4.55
C TYR A 172 -28.89 0.64 5.76
N THR A 173 -28.42 -0.60 5.72
CA THR A 173 -28.59 -1.62 6.77
C THR A 173 -27.44 -1.67 7.77
N GLY A 174 -26.41 -0.83 7.60
CA GLY A 174 -25.34 -0.61 8.57
C GLY A 174 -24.03 -1.36 8.31
N GLU A 175 -23.95 -2.16 7.22
CA GLU A 175 -22.69 -2.81 6.85
C GLU A 175 -21.67 -1.79 6.34
N ALA A 176 -20.41 -1.94 6.71
CA ALA A 176 -19.33 -1.09 6.26
C ALA A 176 -19.03 -1.29 4.76
N LEU A 177 -19.07 -0.20 3.99
CA LEU A 177 -18.73 -0.14 2.57
C LEU A 177 -17.39 0.58 2.33
N ASP A 178 -16.59 0.76 3.38
CA ASP A 178 -15.31 1.42 3.38
C ASP A 178 -14.24 0.62 4.14
N TYR A 179 -13.02 1.12 4.19
CA TYR A 179 -11.95 0.56 5.00
C TYR A 179 -11.89 1.15 6.41
N LYS A 180 -12.37 2.38 6.61
CA LYS A 180 -12.23 3.12 7.85
C LYS A 180 -13.08 2.55 8.99
N ALA A 181 -14.32 2.16 8.72
CA ALA A 181 -15.19 1.64 9.78
C ALA A 181 -14.66 0.32 10.39
N PRO A 182 -14.25 -0.71 9.62
CA PRO A 182 -13.60 -1.89 10.19
C PRO A 182 -12.27 -1.60 10.86
N LEU A 183 -11.46 -0.66 10.33
CA LEU A 183 -10.21 -0.26 10.95
C LEU A 183 -10.46 0.31 12.34
N LYS A 184 -11.40 1.23 12.50
CA LYS A 184 -11.74 1.83 13.81
C LYS A 184 -12.25 0.78 14.80
N ARG A 185 -13.06 -0.18 14.34
CA ARG A 185 -13.50 -1.31 15.18
C ARG A 185 -12.30 -2.16 15.62
N ALA A 186 -11.35 -2.46 14.73
CA ALA A 186 -10.15 -3.21 15.05
C ALA A 186 -9.25 -2.45 16.04
N LEU A 187 -9.09 -1.14 15.86
CA LEU A 187 -8.29 -0.28 16.76
C LEU A 187 -8.92 -0.18 18.16
N HIS A 188 -10.23 -0.16 18.26
CA HIS A 188 -10.93 -0.23 19.55
C HIS A 188 -10.73 -1.59 20.23
N ALA A 189 -10.83 -2.68 19.49
CA ALA A 189 -10.63 -4.02 20.02
C ALA A 189 -9.19 -4.25 20.54
N ILE A 190 -8.16 -3.78 19.81
CA ILE A 190 -6.77 -3.90 20.25
C ILE A 190 -6.48 -3.01 21.48
N ASP A 191 -7.05 -1.80 21.52
CA ASP A 191 -6.92 -0.93 22.70
C ASP A 191 -7.41 -1.66 23.96
N GLU A 192 -8.62 -2.21 23.92
CA GLU A 192 -9.19 -2.94 25.05
C GLU A 192 -8.35 -4.17 25.43
N ALA A 193 -7.99 -5.02 24.48
CA ALA A 193 -7.24 -6.24 24.74
C ALA A 193 -5.81 -5.94 25.24
N ALA A 194 -5.09 -5.03 24.58
CA ALA A 194 -3.73 -4.68 24.95
C ALA A 194 -3.66 -3.91 26.27
N THR A 195 -4.63 -3.03 26.57
CA THR A 195 -4.73 -2.34 27.86
C THR A 195 -4.91 -3.35 29.00
N ASN A 196 -5.78 -4.36 28.81
CA ASN A 196 -6.01 -5.41 29.81
C ASN A 196 -4.75 -6.23 30.09
N VAL A 197 -3.93 -6.52 29.07
CA VAL A 197 -2.64 -7.22 29.24
C VAL A 197 -1.57 -6.28 29.83
N ALA A 198 -1.48 -5.04 29.35
CA ALA A 198 -0.50 -4.06 29.82
C ALA A 198 -0.62 -3.76 31.33
N ARG A 199 -1.84 -3.84 31.87
CA ARG A 199 -2.11 -3.65 33.32
C ARG A 199 -1.49 -4.71 34.22
N TYR A 200 -1.06 -5.86 33.71
CA TYR A 200 -0.24 -6.78 34.49
C TYR A 200 1.12 -6.16 34.88
N PHE A 201 1.64 -5.23 34.06
CA PHE A 201 2.95 -4.62 34.20
C PHE A 201 2.90 -3.15 34.70
N ASP A 202 1.81 -2.44 34.35
CA ASP A 202 1.56 -1.07 34.80
C ASP A 202 0.04 -0.84 35.01
N PRO A 203 -0.44 -0.91 36.26
CA PRO A 203 -1.86 -0.71 36.56
C PRO A 203 -2.40 0.69 36.23
N LYS A 204 -1.52 1.65 35.89
CA LYS A 204 -1.92 3.02 35.55
C LYS A 204 -2.36 3.15 34.08
N VAL A 205 -2.03 2.19 33.24
CA VAL A 205 -2.41 2.20 31.82
C VAL A 205 -3.92 2.21 31.68
N LYS A 206 -4.43 3.19 30.96
CA LYS A 206 -5.85 3.35 30.65
C LYS A 206 -6.16 3.07 29.19
N LYS A 207 -5.17 3.29 28.31
CA LYS A 207 -5.34 3.18 26.87
C LYS A 207 -4.04 2.68 26.21
N VAL A 208 -4.18 1.81 25.20
CA VAL A 208 -3.09 1.41 24.31
C VAL A 208 -3.41 1.91 22.89
N ILE A 209 -2.45 2.57 22.30
CA ILE A 209 -2.54 3.19 20.98
C ILE A 209 -1.77 2.32 19.97
N SER A 210 -2.44 1.93 18.89
CA SER A 210 -1.79 1.36 17.72
C SER A 210 -1.18 2.48 16.88
N ASN A 211 0.11 2.37 16.58
CA ASN A 211 0.86 3.36 15.81
C ASN A 211 1.25 2.76 14.45
N LEU A 212 1.26 3.61 13.43
CA LEU A 212 1.66 3.29 12.08
C LEU A 212 2.57 4.38 11.49
N GLY A 213 3.71 3.97 10.95
CA GLY A 213 4.54 4.79 10.06
C GLY A 213 4.67 4.06 8.72
N TRP A 214 4.09 4.60 7.69
CA TRP A 214 4.17 4.04 6.34
C TRP A 214 5.40 4.58 5.60
N GLU A 215 5.96 3.77 4.71
CA GLU A 215 7.04 4.15 3.78
C GLU A 215 6.47 4.02 2.37
N GLN A 216 6.17 5.14 1.71
CA GLN A 216 5.54 5.16 0.40
C GLN A 216 6.59 5.19 -0.70
N GLU A 217 6.83 4.05 -1.33
CA GLU A 217 7.61 3.97 -2.56
C GLU A 217 6.74 4.32 -3.78
N TYR A 218 7.37 4.87 -4.82
CA TYR A 218 6.69 5.24 -6.06
C TYR A 218 7.69 5.46 -7.21
N PHE A 219 7.18 5.36 -8.45
CA PHE A 219 7.93 5.78 -9.63
C PHE A 219 7.43 7.12 -10.14
N LEU A 220 8.33 7.89 -10.76
CA LEU A 220 8.00 9.08 -11.55
C LEU A 220 8.34 8.83 -13.01
N VAL A 221 7.43 9.22 -13.90
CA VAL A 221 7.65 9.21 -15.36
C VAL A 221 7.31 10.58 -15.91
N ASP A 222 8.10 11.08 -16.87
CA ASP A 222 7.75 12.32 -17.57
C ASP A 222 6.36 12.21 -18.20
N GLU A 223 5.53 13.25 -18.03
CA GLU A 223 4.13 13.23 -18.46
C GLU A 223 3.96 12.98 -19.97
N GLY A 224 4.86 13.49 -20.80
CA GLY A 224 4.86 13.24 -22.24
C GLY A 224 5.12 11.78 -22.55
N LEU A 225 6.13 11.18 -21.93
CA LEU A 225 6.47 9.77 -22.08
C LEU A 225 5.36 8.85 -21.59
N TYR A 226 4.76 9.16 -20.44
CA TYR A 226 3.59 8.46 -19.91
C TYR A 226 2.41 8.49 -20.89
N SER A 227 2.09 9.65 -21.45
CA SER A 227 0.99 9.83 -22.38
C SER A 227 1.22 9.12 -23.73
N ALA A 228 2.48 8.90 -24.11
CA ALA A 228 2.84 8.12 -25.30
C ALA A 228 2.87 6.59 -25.06
N ARG A 229 2.57 6.13 -23.84
CA ARG A 229 2.47 4.71 -23.44
C ARG A 229 1.05 4.39 -22.96
N PRO A 230 0.14 3.99 -23.85
CA PRO A 230 -1.25 3.66 -23.49
C PRO A 230 -1.38 2.57 -22.43
N ASP A 231 -0.45 1.62 -22.34
CA ASP A 231 -0.40 0.61 -21.27
C ASP A 231 -0.19 1.26 -19.90
N LEU A 232 0.83 2.13 -19.73
CA LEU A 232 1.03 2.87 -18.48
C LEU A 232 -0.20 3.72 -18.11
N MET A 233 -0.80 4.37 -19.10
CA MET A 233 -1.95 5.26 -18.89
C MET A 233 -3.21 4.51 -18.44
N LEU A 234 -3.44 3.30 -18.96
CA LEU A 234 -4.67 2.55 -18.75
C LEU A 234 -4.56 1.49 -17.66
N THR A 235 -3.34 0.99 -17.36
CA THR A 235 -3.12 -0.12 -16.42
C THR A 235 -2.17 0.23 -15.28
N GLY A 236 -1.44 1.34 -15.38
CA GLY A 236 -0.41 1.72 -14.40
C GLY A 236 0.92 0.99 -14.58
N ARG A 237 1.02 0.02 -15.51
CA ARG A 237 2.24 -0.74 -15.82
C ARG A 237 2.50 -0.88 -17.32
N THR A 238 3.74 -1.18 -17.68
CA THR A 238 4.09 -1.56 -19.05
C THR A 238 3.73 -3.01 -19.29
N LEU A 239 2.92 -3.28 -20.35
CA LEU A 239 2.54 -4.63 -20.76
C LEU A 239 3.54 -5.24 -21.76
N MET A 240 4.51 -4.46 -22.22
CA MET A 240 5.61 -4.82 -23.10
C MET A 240 6.77 -3.86 -22.91
N GLY A 241 7.99 -4.28 -23.23
CA GLY A 241 9.21 -3.48 -23.15
C GLY A 241 10.39 -4.33 -22.73
N HIS A 242 11.45 -4.29 -23.55
CA HIS A 242 12.70 -4.96 -23.25
C HIS A 242 13.51 -4.15 -22.22
N ASP A 243 14.22 -4.85 -21.35
CA ASP A 243 15.13 -4.25 -20.39
C ASP A 243 16.11 -3.25 -21.03
N SER A 244 16.38 -2.15 -20.32
CA SER A 244 17.42 -1.23 -20.71
C SER A 244 18.81 -1.87 -20.50
N ALA A 245 19.77 -1.59 -21.39
CA ALA A 245 21.15 -2.06 -21.24
C ALA A 245 21.81 -1.56 -19.94
N LYS A 246 21.51 -0.34 -19.52
CA LYS A 246 21.72 0.15 -18.16
C LYS A 246 20.40 -0.05 -17.40
N ASN A 247 20.48 -0.72 -16.27
CA ASN A 247 19.37 -1.01 -15.41
C ASN A 247 19.66 -0.45 -13.99
N GLN A 248 19.53 -1.21 -12.93
CA GLN A 248 19.83 -0.81 -11.54
C GLN A 248 21.19 -1.37 -11.04
N GLN A 249 22.20 -1.51 -11.95
CA GLN A 249 23.44 -2.23 -11.62
C GLN A 249 24.50 -1.38 -10.93
N MET A 250 24.65 -0.10 -11.27
CA MET A 250 25.84 0.67 -10.92
C MET A 250 25.56 2.02 -10.24
N ASP A 251 24.81 2.91 -10.87
CA ASP A 251 24.74 4.33 -10.47
C ASP A 251 23.39 4.72 -9.85
N ASP A 252 22.38 3.91 -10.08
CA ASP A 252 21.04 4.16 -9.55
C ASP A 252 20.97 3.41 -8.24
N HIS A 253 21.01 4.12 -7.17
CA HIS A 253 21.06 3.56 -5.86
C HIS A 253 20.46 4.51 -4.82
N TYR A 254 20.11 3.92 -3.73
CA TYR A 254 19.41 4.48 -2.59
C TYR A 254 19.97 5.82 -2.10
N PHE A 255 21.30 5.98 -2.08
CA PHE A 255 21.98 7.19 -1.60
C PHE A 255 22.44 8.11 -2.72
N GLY A 256 21.98 7.92 -3.95
CA GLY A 256 22.32 8.81 -5.07
C GLY A 256 21.75 10.22 -4.90
N THR A 257 22.33 11.17 -5.64
CA THR A 257 21.78 12.53 -5.68
C THR A 257 20.41 12.55 -6.32
N ILE A 258 19.43 13.19 -5.67
CA ILE A 258 18.08 13.36 -6.22
C ILE A 258 18.16 14.32 -7.42
N PRO A 259 17.62 13.96 -8.59
CA PRO A 259 17.62 14.83 -9.77
C PRO A 259 16.84 16.14 -9.53
N ASP A 260 17.30 17.26 -10.10
CA ASP A 260 16.78 18.59 -9.81
C ASP A 260 15.26 18.74 -10.01
N ARG A 261 14.70 18.19 -11.11
CA ARG A 261 13.24 18.23 -11.34
C ARG A 261 12.48 17.43 -10.29
N VAL A 262 13.01 16.26 -9.90
CA VAL A 262 12.45 15.41 -8.85
C VAL A 262 12.55 16.09 -7.50
N GLN A 263 13.68 16.72 -7.20
CA GLN A 263 13.88 17.50 -5.98
C GLN A 263 12.84 18.63 -5.85
N ALA A 264 12.54 19.33 -6.94
CA ALA A 264 11.51 20.37 -6.96
C ALA A 264 10.10 19.80 -6.69
N PHE A 265 9.77 18.66 -7.32
CA PHE A 265 8.53 17.94 -7.05
C PHE A 265 8.42 17.50 -5.59
N MET A 266 9.46 16.84 -5.06
CA MET A 266 9.47 16.36 -3.67
C MET A 266 9.32 17.51 -2.67
N LYS A 267 9.96 18.65 -2.94
CA LYS A 267 9.86 19.86 -2.09
C LYS A 267 8.44 20.42 -2.09
N ASP A 268 7.78 20.52 -3.25
CA ASP A 268 6.41 20.99 -3.37
C ASP A 268 5.42 20.05 -2.66
N LEU A 269 5.58 18.74 -2.88
CA LEU A 269 4.81 17.71 -2.22
C LEU A 269 4.94 17.78 -0.68
N GLU A 270 6.16 17.90 -0.17
CA GLU A 270 6.44 17.99 1.26
C GLU A 270 5.80 19.23 1.89
N ILE A 271 5.90 20.40 1.23
CA ILE A 271 5.28 21.63 1.72
C ILE A 271 3.76 21.45 1.82
N GLN A 272 3.09 20.99 0.76
CA GLN A 272 1.64 20.81 0.76
C GLN A 272 1.20 19.72 1.75
N ALA A 273 1.96 18.65 1.90
CA ALA A 273 1.72 17.61 2.90
C ALA A 273 1.80 18.16 4.32
N LEU A 274 2.84 18.95 4.64
CA LEU A 274 3.00 19.60 5.94
C LEU A 274 1.87 20.61 6.23
N GLU A 275 1.42 21.38 5.23
CA GLU A 275 0.26 22.28 5.38
C GLU A 275 -1.02 21.50 5.72
N LEU A 276 -1.13 20.23 5.30
CA LEU A 276 -2.21 19.29 5.63
C LEU A 276 -1.93 18.43 6.87
N ALA A 277 -0.92 18.81 7.67
CA ALA A 277 -0.48 18.11 8.88
C ALA A 277 0.05 16.68 8.65
N ILE A 278 0.36 16.28 7.43
CA ILE A 278 1.03 15.02 7.15
C ILE A 278 2.50 15.18 7.54
N PRO A 279 3.02 14.48 8.56
CA PRO A 279 4.33 14.76 9.13
C PRO A 279 5.47 14.11 8.31
N CYS A 280 5.57 14.46 7.02
CA CYS A 280 6.63 13.98 6.13
C CYS A 280 8.01 14.32 6.72
N LYS A 281 8.92 13.33 6.73
CA LYS A 281 10.23 13.46 7.35
C LYS A 281 11.37 13.08 6.43
N THR A 282 11.22 12.03 5.66
CA THR A 282 12.30 11.44 4.85
C THR A 282 11.88 11.36 3.41
N ARG A 283 12.78 11.71 2.49
CA ARG A 283 12.65 11.53 1.04
C ARG A 283 14.00 11.15 0.47
N HIS A 284 14.04 10.21 -0.45
CA HIS A 284 15.28 9.75 -1.09
C HIS A 284 14.99 8.99 -2.39
N ASN A 285 16.07 8.66 -3.14
CA ASN A 285 16.00 7.71 -4.23
C ASN A 285 15.78 6.30 -3.69
N GLU A 286 15.10 5.47 -4.47
CA GLU A 286 15.06 4.02 -4.31
C GLU A 286 16.03 3.31 -5.26
N VAL A 287 16.10 1.98 -5.18
CA VAL A 287 17.09 1.17 -5.89
C VAL A 287 16.89 1.22 -7.41
N ALA A 288 15.66 1.21 -7.89
CA ALA A 288 15.39 1.28 -9.32
C ALA A 288 15.51 2.71 -9.87
N PRO A 289 15.94 2.89 -11.12
CA PRO A 289 15.94 4.20 -11.77
C PRO A 289 14.50 4.77 -11.81
N ASN A 290 14.39 6.06 -11.53
CA ASN A 290 13.11 6.80 -11.38
C ASN A 290 12.18 6.27 -10.28
N GLN A 291 12.70 5.52 -9.33
CA GLN A 291 12.00 5.10 -8.13
C GLN A 291 12.45 5.95 -6.93
N PHE A 292 11.48 6.30 -6.08
CA PHE A 292 11.66 7.20 -4.93
C PHE A 292 10.80 6.76 -3.77
N GLU A 293 11.13 7.26 -2.57
CA GLU A 293 10.37 7.04 -1.35
C GLU A 293 10.11 8.33 -0.59
N ILE A 294 8.96 8.38 0.09
CA ILE A 294 8.63 9.37 1.10
C ILE A 294 8.07 8.68 2.34
N ALA A 295 8.56 9.06 3.52
CA ALA A 295 8.14 8.48 4.79
C ALA A 295 7.84 9.56 5.83
N PRO A 296 6.76 9.41 6.65
CA PRO A 296 6.40 10.33 7.72
C PRO A 296 7.04 9.94 9.06
N ILE A 297 6.86 10.79 10.07
CA ILE A 297 6.86 10.38 11.46
C ILE A 297 5.60 9.52 11.70
N TYR A 298 5.72 8.44 12.47
CA TYR A 298 4.57 7.57 12.78
C TYR A 298 3.50 8.32 13.60
N GLU A 299 2.25 7.91 13.41
CA GLU A 299 1.07 8.48 14.06
C GLU A 299 0.15 7.36 14.57
N GLU A 300 -0.94 7.72 15.24
CA GLU A 300 -2.04 6.79 15.49
C GLU A 300 -2.53 6.19 14.16
N THR A 301 -2.83 4.89 14.16
CA THR A 301 -3.02 4.13 12.91
C THR A 301 -4.14 4.66 12.02
N ASN A 302 -5.30 5.08 12.57
CA ASN A 302 -6.39 5.62 11.77
C ASN A 302 -5.99 6.93 11.08
N LEU A 303 -5.32 7.83 11.80
CA LEU A 303 -4.82 9.09 11.26
C LEU A 303 -3.72 8.85 10.21
N ALA A 304 -2.80 7.94 10.49
CA ALA A 304 -1.74 7.58 9.55
C ALA A 304 -2.29 7.02 8.22
N VAL A 305 -3.37 6.22 8.27
CA VAL A 305 -4.05 5.71 7.09
C VAL A 305 -4.71 6.85 6.30
N ASP A 306 -5.43 7.75 6.96
CA ASP A 306 -6.03 8.92 6.30
C ASP A 306 -4.95 9.78 5.63
N HIS A 307 -3.86 10.05 6.32
CA HIS A 307 -2.74 10.83 5.79
C HIS A 307 -2.06 10.15 4.59
N ASN A 308 -1.92 8.83 4.59
CA ASN A 308 -1.38 8.11 3.42
C ASN A 308 -2.31 8.23 2.21
N MET A 309 -3.61 8.02 2.39
CA MET A 309 -4.58 8.12 1.30
C MET A 309 -4.64 9.54 0.73
N LEU A 310 -4.59 10.55 1.59
CA LEU A 310 -4.52 11.95 1.22
C LEU A 310 -3.22 12.27 0.46
N LEU A 311 -2.08 11.77 0.95
CA LEU A 311 -0.79 11.93 0.29
C LEU A 311 -0.79 11.32 -1.12
N MET A 312 -1.33 10.11 -1.30
CA MET A 312 -1.41 9.46 -2.63
C MET A 312 -2.19 10.31 -3.63
N SER A 313 -3.27 10.95 -3.19
CA SER A 313 -4.03 11.90 -4.02
C SER A 313 -3.20 13.16 -4.34
N LEU A 314 -2.55 13.72 -3.33
CA LEU A 314 -1.69 14.91 -3.44
C LEU A 314 -0.49 14.67 -4.37
N MET A 315 0.15 13.50 -4.27
CA MET A 315 1.24 13.08 -5.15
C MET A 315 0.85 13.16 -6.63
N LYS A 316 -0.33 12.64 -6.97
CA LYS A 316 -0.85 12.68 -8.35
C LYS A 316 -1.07 14.11 -8.84
N LYS A 317 -1.59 14.98 -7.98
CA LYS A 317 -1.84 16.41 -8.29
C LYS A 317 -0.54 17.16 -8.48
N VAL A 318 0.39 17.06 -7.52
CA VAL A 318 1.67 17.79 -7.53
C VAL A 318 2.57 17.30 -8.67
N ALA A 319 2.61 15.99 -8.94
CA ALA A 319 3.40 15.45 -10.04
C ALA A 319 3.00 16.07 -11.39
N ARG A 320 1.71 16.21 -11.65
CA ARG A 320 1.21 16.87 -12.87
C ARG A 320 1.70 18.32 -13.01
N LYS A 321 1.69 19.07 -11.92
CA LYS A 321 2.19 20.45 -11.89
C LYS A 321 3.68 20.50 -12.32
N HIS A 322 4.47 19.51 -11.93
CA HIS A 322 5.89 19.38 -12.27
C HIS A 322 6.15 18.65 -13.60
N GLY A 323 5.12 18.36 -14.39
CA GLY A 323 5.23 17.65 -15.67
C GLY A 323 5.65 16.18 -15.52
N PHE A 324 5.27 15.56 -14.40
CA PHE A 324 5.44 14.13 -14.10
C PHE A 324 4.11 13.42 -13.91
N ARG A 325 4.16 12.10 -13.95
CA ARG A 325 3.14 11.18 -13.46
C ARG A 325 3.73 10.27 -12.41
N VAL A 326 3.04 10.14 -11.28
CA VAL A 326 3.34 9.16 -10.24
C VAL A 326 2.73 7.83 -10.65
N LEU A 327 3.52 6.77 -10.58
CA LEU A 327 3.06 5.40 -10.68
C LEU A 327 3.07 4.78 -9.30
N LEU A 328 1.91 4.36 -8.83
CA LEU A 328 1.72 3.66 -7.55
C LEU A 328 1.52 2.16 -7.74
N HIS A 329 1.39 1.69 -8.99
CA HIS A 329 1.39 0.26 -9.29
C HIS A 329 2.67 -0.40 -8.75
N GLU A 330 2.55 -1.55 -8.10
CA GLU A 330 3.65 -2.20 -7.40
C GLU A 330 4.77 -2.69 -8.32
N LYS A 331 4.46 -2.98 -9.60
CA LYS A 331 5.45 -3.43 -10.59
C LYS A 331 5.20 -2.76 -11.95
N PRO A 332 5.48 -1.46 -12.09
CA PRO A 332 5.20 -0.75 -13.33
C PRO A 332 6.13 -1.14 -14.47
N PHE A 333 7.33 -1.66 -14.15
CA PHE A 333 8.33 -2.09 -15.11
C PHE A 333 8.84 -3.49 -14.76
N ASP A 334 8.93 -4.35 -15.75
CA ASP A 334 9.49 -5.69 -15.59
C ASP A 334 11.02 -5.64 -15.46
N GLY A 335 11.61 -6.64 -14.79
CA GLY A 335 13.06 -6.79 -14.67
C GLY A 335 13.76 -5.88 -13.66
N ILE A 336 13.06 -4.93 -13.02
CA ILE A 336 13.60 -4.05 -11.99
C ILE A 336 12.78 -4.11 -10.69
N ASN A 337 13.21 -3.45 -9.63
CA ASN A 337 12.47 -3.41 -8.36
C ASN A 337 11.03 -2.94 -8.55
N GLY A 338 10.14 -3.49 -7.74
CA GLY A 338 8.79 -2.98 -7.55
C GLY A 338 8.73 -2.02 -6.36
N SER A 339 7.57 -1.40 -6.19
CA SER A 339 7.30 -0.45 -5.10
C SER A 339 6.40 -1.06 -4.03
N GLY A 340 6.81 -0.91 -2.79
CA GLY A 340 6.06 -1.28 -1.60
C GLY A 340 5.50 -0.08 -0.85
N LYS A 341 4.81 -0.40 0.24
CA LYS A 341 4.38 0.52 1.27
C LYS A 341 4.62 -0.15 2.62
N HIS A 342 5.86 -0.08 3.11
CA HIS A 342 6.19 -0.77 4.34
C HIS A 342 5.42 -0.15 5.51
N ASN A 343 4.70 -0.99 6.24
CA ASN A 343 3.91 -0.57 7.39
C ASN A 343 4.69 -0.84 8.68
N ASN A 344 5.30 0.19 9.24
CA ASN A 344 5.97 0.15 10.55
C ASN A 344 4.92 0.27 11.65
N TRP A 345 4.59 -0.86 12.28
CA TRP A 345 3.52 -0.96 13.28
C TRP A 345 4.06 -1.22 14.68
N SER A 346 3.47 -0.55 15.67
CA SER A 346 3.81 -0.74 17.08
C SER A 346 2.62 -0.39 17.99
N LEU A 347 2.72 -0.79 19.26
CA LEU A 347 1.77 -0.44 20.31
C LEU A 347 2.46 0.44 21.38
N SER A 348 1.78 1.48 21.83
CA SER A 348 2.23 2.34 22.93
C SER A 348 1.12 2.61 23.92
N THR A 349 1.48 2.81 25.19
CA THR A 349 0.52 3.15 26.23
C THR A 349 0.34 4.66 26.36
N ASP A 350 -0.79 5.09 26.94
CA ASP A 350 -1.03 6.48 27.33
C ASP A 350 -0.03 6.99 28.41
N THR A 351 0.69 6.08 29.07
CA THR A 351 1.80 6.40 29.99
C THR A 351 3.16 6.59 29.29
N GLY A 352 3.19 6.51 27.96
CA GLY A 352 4.40 6.75 27.13
C GLY A 352 5.32 5.53 26.98
N ILE A 353 4.85 4.33 27.27
CA ILE A 353 5.63 3.10 27.17
C ILE A 353 5.43 2.48 25.78
N LEU A 354 6.52 2.18 25.08
CA LEU A 354 6.51 1.37 23.85
C LEU A 354 6.47 -0.11 24.23
N LEU A 355 5.40 -0.83 23.85
CA LEU A 355 5.19 -2.22 24.26
C LEU A 355 6.12 -3.20 23.55
N HIS A 356 6.53 -2.89 22.31
CA HIS A 356 7.50 -3.64 21.53
C HIS A 356 8.96 -3.22 21.76
N ALA A 357 9.25 -2.35 22.74
CA ALA A 357 10.61 -1.96 23.05
C ALA A 357 11.15 -2.75 24.25
N PRO A 358 12.38 -3.31 24.16
CA PRO A 358 13.01 -3.97 25.28
C PRO A 358 13.20 -3.01 26.48
N GLY A 359 13.09 -3.55 27.67
CA GLY A 359 13.22 -2.81 28.93
C GLY A 359 14.61 -2.82 29.51
N LYS A 360 14.75 -2.16 30.67
CA LYS A 360 16.01 -2.06 31.41
C LYS A 360 16.10 -3.05 32.58
N ASN A 361 15.02 -3.72 32.93
CA ASN A 361 14.93 -4.70 34.00
C ASN A 361 14.07 -5.89 33.63
N ALA A 362 14.02 -6.91 34.47
CA ALA A 362 13.32 -8.17 34.22
C ALA A 362 11.81 -7.99 33.92
N GLU A 363 11.13 -7.16 34.71
CA GLU A 363 9.70 -6.90 34.56
C GLU A 363 9.38 -6.22 33.22
N GLN A 364 10.17 -5.21 32.84
CA GLN A 364 10.04 -4.52 31.56
C GLN A 364 10.34 -5.43 30.38
N ASN A 365 11.29 -6.35 30.54
CA ASN A 365 11.61 -7.35 29.52
C ASN A 365 10.51 -8.44 29.43
N LEU A 366 9.89 -8.84 30.53
CA LEU A 366 8.74 -9.73 30.52
C LEU A 366 7.56 -9.11 29.73
N ARG A 367 7.27 -7.85 29.98
CA ARG A 367 6.28 -7.09 29.17
C ARG A 367 6.64 -7.12 27.69
N PHE A 368 7.89 -6.75 27.34
CA PHE A 368 8.37 -6.76 25.96
C PHE A 368 8.18 -8.13 25.31
N VAL A 369 8.63 -9.20 25.96
CA VAL A 369 8.49 -10.56 25.45
C VAL A 369 7.03 -10.95 25.27
N THR A 370 6.15 -10.56 26.22
CA THR A 370 4.72 -10.83 26.12
C THR A 370 4.13 -10.27 24.82
N PHE A 371 4.38 -8.98 24.53
CA PHE A 371 3.81 -8.36 23.34
C PHE A 371 4.48 -8.85 22.03
N ILE A 372 5.76 -9.23 22.06
CA ILE A 372 6.41 -9.90 20.91
C ILE A 372 5.78 -11.26 20.64
N VAL A 373 5.66 -12.10 21.66
CA VAL A 373 5.14 -13.48 21.51
C VAL A 373 3.69 -13.46 21.06
N GLU A 374 2.85 -12.59 21.65
CA GLU A 374 1.44 -12.52 21.26
C GLU A 374 1.25 -11.92 19.87
N THR A 375 2.15 -11.02 19.42
CA THR A 375 2.19 -10.61 18.00
C THR A 375 2.51 -11.79 17.09
N LEU A 376 3.51 -12.60 17.43
CA LEU A 376 3.86 -13.80 16.66
C LEU A 376 2.74 -14.85 16.66
N MET A 377 2.05 -15.04 17.79
CA MET A 377 0.89 -15.94 17.90
C MET A 377 -0.23 -15.52 16.94
N GLY A 378 -0.56 -14.23 16.91
CA GLY A 378 -1.55 -13.67 15.97
C GLY A 378 -1.14 -13.90 14.52
N VAL A 379 0.11 -13.56 14.17
CA VAL A 379 0.65 -13.72 12.82
C VAL A 379 0.69 -15.19 12.40
N TYR A 380 1.08 -16.11 13.29
CA TYR A 380 1.12 -17.53 13.02
C TYR A 380 -0.28 -18.11 12.78
N LYS A 381 -1.21 -17.85 13.69
CA LYS A 381 -2.57 -18.39 13.65
C LYS A 381 -3.36 -17.92 12.45
N HIS A 382 -3.19 -16.66 12.07
CA HIS A 382 -3.87 -16.02 10.96
C HIS A 382 -2.95 -15.73 9.76
N ASN A 383 -1.94 -16.57 9.56
CA ASN A 383 -0.92 -16.45 8.51
C ASN A 383 -1.53 -16.28 7.11
N GLY A 384 -2.51 -17.11 6.75
CA GLY A 384 -3.22 -17.03 5.48
C GLY A 384 -4.03 -15.75 5.32
N LEU A 385 -4.70 -15.28 6.39
CA LEU A 385 -5.44 -14.02 6.37
C LEU A 385 -4.51 -12.80 6.16
N LEU A 386 -3.37 -12.78 6.86
CA LEU A 386 -2.37 -11.72 6.66
C LEU A 386 -1.86 -11.70 5.22
N LYS A 387 -1.60 -12.87 4.64
CA LYS A 387 -1.27 -13.02 3.22
C LYS A 387 -2.38 -12.46 2.32
N ALA A 388 -3.64 -12.82 2.57
CA ALA A 388 -4.77 -12.31 1.81
C ALA A 388 -4.94 -10.78 1.91
N SER A 389 -4.54 -10.19 3.05
CA SER A 389 -4.64 -8.75 3.29
C SER A 389 -3.69 -7.91 2.44
N ILE A 390 -2.58 -8.50 1.97
CA ILE A 390 -1.58 -7.80 1.16
C ILE A 390 -1.63 -8.21 -0.33
N MET A 391 -2.44 -9.20 -0.68
CA MET A 391 -2.55 -9.66 -2.06
C MET A 391 -3.51 -8.80 -2.88
N SER A 392 -3.07 -8.50 -4.10
CA SER A 392 -3.85 -7.87 -5.16
C SER A 392 -3.30 -8.30 -6.53
N ALA A 393 -4.04 -8.06 -7.59
CA ALA A 393 -3.57 -8.31 -8.95
C ALA A 393 -2.22 -7.62 -9.24
N THR A 394 -2.02 -6.42 -8.69
CA THR A 394 -0.83 -5.59 -8.92
C THR A 394 0.34 -5.98 -8.02
N ASN A 395 0.09 -6.25 -6.73
CA ASN A 395 1.14 -6.65 -5.78
C ASN A 395 1.65 -8.08 -6.01
N ALA A 396 0.85 -8.96 -6.63
CA ALA A 396 1.26 -10.31 -7.00
C ALA A 396 2.50 -10.31 -7.93
N HIS A 397 2.61 -9.32 -8.83
CA HIS A 397 3.76 -9.15 -9.71
C HIS A 397 5.04 -8.71 -8.99
N ARG A 398 4.92 -8.05 -7.82
CA ARG A 398 6.05 -7.56 -7.03
C ARG A 398 6.59 -8.63 -6.08
N LEU A 399 5.74 -9.36 -5.37
CA LEU A 399 6.12 -10.25 -4.28
C LEU A 399 7.00 -11.41 -4.76
N GLY A 400 8.13 -11.63 -4.06
CA GLY A 400 9.12 -12.66 -4.38
C GLY A 400 10.08 -12.30 -5.52
N ALA A 401 10.09 -11.06 -5.99
CA ALA A 401 10.95 -10.60 -7.07
C ALA A 401 11.71 -9.32 -6.68
N ASN A 402 13.00 -9.22 -7.04
CA ASN A 402 13.82 -8.00 -6.93
C ASN A 402 13.65 -7.27 -5.56
N GLU A 403 14.21 -7.80 -4.50
CA GLU A 403 14.17 -7.26 -3.13
C GLU A 403 12.81 -7.22 -2.43
N ALA A 404 11.70 -7.52 -3.10
CA ALA A 404 10.40 -7.65 -2.46
C ALA A 404 10.29 -8.99 -1.69
N PRO A 405 9.70 -9.01 -0.48
CA PRO A 405 9.56 -10.24 0.28
C PRO A 405 8.65 -11.24 -0.46
N PRO A 406 8.85 -12.56 -0.25
CA PRO A 406 7.95 -13.57 -0.79
C PRO A 406 6.55 -13.46 -0.15
N ALA A 407 5.55 -14.01 -0.83
CA ALA A 407 4.18 -14.03 -0.33
C ALA A 407 3.94 -15.00 0.84
N ILE A 408 4.96 -15.71 1.32
CA ILE A 408 4.89 -16.59 2.50
C ILE A 408 5.12 -15.72 3.74
N ILE A 409 4.08 -15.49 4.52
CA ILE A 409 4.21 -14.68 5.73
C ILE A 409 5.02 -15.44 6.79
N SER A 410 6.20 -14.90 7.11
CA SER A 410 7.09 -15.34 8.17
C SER A 410 7.64 -14.14 8.93
N SER A 411 8.17 -14.33 10.12
CA SER A 411 8.67 -13.24 10.96
C SER A 411 10.16 -13.38 11.21
N PHE A 412 10.90 -12.32 10.94
CA PHE A 412 12.30 -12.14 11.33
C PHE A 412 12.36 -11.38 12.66
N LEU A 413 13.13 -11.91 13.62
CA LEU A 413 13.30 -11.28 14.96
C LEU A 413 14.72 -10.78 15.21
N GLY A 414 15.67 -11.26 14.43
CA GLY A 414 17.09 -11.08 14.69
C GLY A 414 17.61 -12.00 15.81
N LYS A 415 18.92 -12.19 15.81
CA LYS A 415 19.60 -13.18 16.63
C LYS A 415 19.29 -13.07 18.12
N GLN A 416 19.36 -11.85 18.68
CA GLN A 416 19.21 -11.65 20.13
C GLN A 416 17.82 -11.99 20.65
N VAL A 417 16.76 -11.56 19.91
CA VAL A 417 15.38 -11.87 20.32
C VAL A 417 15.08 -13.36 20.12
N SER A 418 15.56 -13.96 19.03
CA SER A 418 15.41 -15.39 18.79
C SER A 418 16.08 -16.22 19.89
N GLU A 419 17.33 -15.90 20.26
CA GLU A 419 18.04 -16.56 21.37
C GLU A 419 17.34 -16.37 22.73
N LEU A 420 16.78 -15.18 22.99
CA LEU A 420 16.00 -14.90 24.20
C LEU A 420 14.76 -15.79 24.29
N LEU A 421 13.99 -15.91 23.20
CA LEU A 421 12.80 -16.77 23.18
C LEU A 421 13.18 -18.25 23.37
N ASP A 422 14.25 -18.73 22.72
CA ASP A 422 14.74 -20.09 22.87
C ASP A 422 15.25 -20.37 24.30
N HIS A 423 15.81 -19.35 24.95
CA HIS A 423 16.22 -19.44 26.36
C HIS A 423 15.00 -19.54 27.29
N ILE A 424 13.99 -18.68 27.13
CA ILE A 424 12.76 -18.72 27.92
C ILE A 424 12.04 -20.05 27.78
N GLU A 425 12.06 -20.64 26.60
CA GLU A 425 11.45 -21.95 26.37
C GLU A 425 12.10 -23.08 27.19
N LYS A 426 13.44 -23.01 27.41
CA LYS A 426 14.26 -24.12 27.95
C LYS A 426 14.72 -23.91 29.39
N ALA A 427 14.85 -22.67 29.88
CA ALA A 427 15.48 -22.35 31.17
C ALA A 427 14.58 -22.55 32.39
N ASP A 428 15.19 -22.75 33.55
CA ASP A 428 14.49 -22.68 34.83
C ASP A 428 14.05 -21.25 35.19
N LYS A 429 13.02 -21.10 36.05
CA LYS A 429 12.30 -19.83 36.26
C LYS A 429 13.14 -18.65 36.79
N ASP A 430 14.32 -18.92 37.39
CA ASP A 430 15.12 -17.92 38.06
C ASP A 430 16.12 -17.15 37.19
N ASP A 431 16.32 -17.57 35.88
CA ASP A 431 17.40 -17.08 35.02
C ASP A 431 16.89 -16.38 33.73
N LEU A 432 15.65 -15.95 33.69
CA LEU A 432 14.87 -15.79 32.44
C LEU A 432 15.06 -14.48 31.64
N PHE A 433 15.56 -13.38 32.21
CA PHE A 433 15.37 -12.07 31.55
C PHE A 433 16.62 -11.19 31.45
N PHE A 434 17.76 -11.75 31.08
CA PHE A 434 18.94 -10.96 30.76
C PHE A 434 19.05 -10.70 29.24
N MET A 435 18.79 -9.46 28.82
CA MET A 435 19.17 -9.00 27.48
C MET A 435 20.53 -8.29 27.59
N ALA A 436 21.49 -8.71 26.77
CA ALA A 436 22.75 -7.99 26.62
C ALA A 436 22.46 -6.54 26.17
N GLY A 437 23.13 -5.56 26.77
CA GLY A 437 23.06 -4.15 26.36
C GLY A 437 23.54 -3.96 24.90
N LYS A 438 23.30 -2.78 24.35
CA LYS A 438 23.80 -2.43 23.01
C LYS A 438 25.29 -2.67 22.92
N GLN A 439 25.74 -3.43 21.91
CA GLN A 439 27.16 -3.64 21.64
C GLN A 439 27.72 -2.45 20.88
N GLY A 440 28.90 -1.97 21.27
CA GLY A 440 29.63 -0.95 20.55
C GLY A 440 30.62 -1.56 19.56
N VAL A 441 30.74 -0.96 18.38
CA VAL A 441 31.82 -1.25 17.42
C VAL A 441 32.81 -0.12 17.41
N LYS A 442 34.06 -0.44 17.76
CA LYS A 442 35.19 0.46 17.63
C LYS A 442 35.80 0.29 16.24
N LEU A 443 35.89 1.40 15.52
CA LEU A 443 36.48 1.41 14.17
C LEU A 443 37.97 1.71 14.19
N ASP A 444 38.56 2.00 15.37
CA ASP A 444 39.94 2.43 15.55
C ASP A 444 40.34 3.68 14.72
N ILE A 445 39.37 4.53 14.44
CA ILE A 445 39.50 5.83 13.80
C ILE A 445 39.34 6.90 14.87
N PRO A 446 40.37 7.66 15.26
CA PRO A 446 40.35 8.55 16.41
C PRO A 446 39.25 9.61 16.40
N GLU A 447 38.87 10.10 15.21
CA GLU A 447 37.85 11.14 15.00
C GLU A 447 36.42 10.59 14.95
N ILE A 448 36.23 9.28 14.87
CA ILE A 448 34.91 8.63 14.78
C ILE A 448 34.58 8.04 16.16
N PRO A 449 33.43 8.44 16.76
CA PRO A 449 32.97 7.85 18.00
C PRO A 449 32.62 6.38 17.85
N GLU A 450 32.67 5.62 18.95
CA GLU A 450 32.19 4.24 18.97
C GLU A 450 30.76 4.16 18.48
N LEU A 451 30.48 3.25 17.52
CA LEU A 451 29.16 3.05 16.97
C LEU A 451 28.37 2.09 17.86
N LEU A 452 27.21 2.54 18.35
CA LEU A 452 26.27 1.68 19.05
C LEU A 452 25.42 0.92 18.02
N ILE A 453 25.57 -0.40 17.99
CA ILE A 453 24.80 -1.26 17.09
C ILE A 453 23.45 -1.55 17.72
N ASP A 454 22.38 -1.51 16.91
CA ASP A 454 21.08 -2.02 17.32
C ASP A 454 21.09 -3.55 17.41
N ASN A 455 20.24 -4.08 18.26
CA ASN A 455 20.18 -5.52 18.57
C ASN A 455 19.64 -6.38 17.42
N THR A 456 19.18 -5.77 16.33
CA THR A 456 18.63 -6.45 15.16
C THR A 456 19.25 -5.91 13.87
N ASP A 457 19.65 -6.83 12.99
CA ASP A 457 19.95 -6.51 11.60
C ASP A 457 18.65 -6.57 10.78
N ARG A 458 18.66 -6.04 9.54
CA ARG A 458 17.53 -6.11 8.61
C ARG A 458 17.62 -7.34 7.72
N ASN A 459 16.55 -8.14 7.67
CA ASN A 459 16.38 -9.17 6.65
C ASN A 459 15.39 -8.70 5.58
N ARG A 460 15.89 -8.25 4.43
CA ARG A 460 15.07 -7.73 3.34
C ARG A 460 14.14 -8.77 2.72
N THR A 461 14.41 -10.07 2.94
CA THR A 461 13.55 -11.16 2.44
C THR A 461 12.42 -11.52 3.40
N SER A 462 12.36 -10.93 4.60
CA SER A 462 11.28 -11.18 5.55
C SER A 462 10.07 -10.27 5.25
N PRO A 463 8.86 -10.83 5.10
CA PRO A 463 7.64 -10.03 4.90
C PRO A 463 7.16 -9.33 6.18
N PHE A 464 7.55 -9.82 7.36
CA PHE A 464 7.17 -9.25 8.65
C PHE A 464 8.38 -9.30 9.59
N ALA A 465 9.09 -8.18 9.71
CA ALA A 465 10.36 -8.09 10.41
C ALA A 465 10.27 -7.24 11.68
N PHE A 466 10.83 -7.74 12.79
CA PHE A 466 11.04 -6.93 13.99
C PHE A 466 12.29 -6.05 13.80
N THR A 467 12.15 -4.74 14.02
CA THR A 467 13.21 -3.75 13.80
C THR A 467 13.60 -3.00 15.10
N GLY A 468 13.61 -3.70 16.23
CA GLY A 468 14.11 -3.23 17.51
C GLY A 468 13.08 -2.66 18.47
N ASN A 469 12.01 -2.01 17.98
CA ASN A 469 10.90 -1.50 18.79
C ASN A 469 9.55 -1.50 18.07
N ARG A 470 9.49 -2.09 16.87
CA ARG A 470 8.29 -2.19 16.03
C ARG A 470 8.43 -3.36 15.07
N PHE A 471 7.31 -3.75 14.48
CA PHE A 471 7.29 -4.66 13.35
C PHE A 471 7.09 -3.89 12.04
N GLU A 472 7.85 -4.25 11.03
CA GLU A 472 7.75 -3.74 9.68
C GLU A 472 7.05 -4.78 8.79
N PHE A 473 5.82 -4.48 8.35
CA PHE A 473 5.09 -5.30 7.40
C PHE A 473 5.44 -4.88 5.97
N ARG A 474 6.44 -5.52 5.39
CA ARG A 474 7.10 -5.17 4.13
C ARG A 474 6.32 -5.59 2.89
N ALA A 475 5.41 -6.55 3.03
CA ALA A 475 4.68 -7.14 1.92
C ALA A 475 3.50 -6.29 1.41
N VAL A 476 3.18 -5.19 2.07
CA VAL A 476 2.11 -4.26 1.65
C VAL A 476 2.53 -3.54 0.36
N GLY A 477 1.63 -3.48 -0.62
CA GLY A 477 1.88 -2.86 -1.91
C GLY A 477 1.75 -1.34 -1.90
N SER A 478 2.43 -0.66 -2.83
CA SER A 478 2.46 0.81 -2.91
C SER A 478 1.10 1.43 -3.28
N GLU A 479 0.27 0.73 -4.04
CA GLU A 479 -1.08 1.19 -4.40
C GLU A 479 -2.10 0.93 -3.28
N ALA A 480 -1.85 -0.05 -2.40
CA ALA A 480 -2.80 -0.53 -1.41
C ALA A 480 -3.14 0.53 -0.34
N ASN A 481 -4.38 0.46 0.18
CA ASN A 481 -4.74 1.14 1.42
C ASN A 481 -4.13 0.39 2.62
N CYS A 482 -3.36 1.08 3.47
CA CYS A 482 -2.76 0.48 4.67
C CYS A 482 -3.79 -0.20 5.57
N ALA A 483 -5.04 0.26 5.57
CA ALA A 483 -6.10 -0.31 6.40
C ALA A 483 -6.32 -1.81 6.16
N CYS A 484 -6.14 -2.31 4.92
CA CYS A 484 -6.30 -3.74 4.63
C CYS A 484 -5.39 -4.60 5.51
N ALA A 485 -4.09 -4.29 5.51
CA ALA A 485 -3.09 -5.00 6.30
C ALA A 485 -3.27 -4.75 7.80
N MET A 486 -3.59 -3.50 8.18
CA MET A 486 -3.74 -3.12 9.59
C MET A 486 -4.98 -3.73 10.25
N ILE A 487 -6.11 -3.86 9.54
CA ILE A 487 -7.30 -4.55 10.05
C ILE A 487 -6.97 -6.01 10.36
N ALA A 488 -6.33 -6.72 9.42
CA ALA A 488 -5.98 -8.13 9.59
C ALA A 488 -4.96 -8.35 10.70
N LEU A 489 -3.86 -7.58 10.72
CA LEU A 489 -2.83 -7.67 11.74
C LEU A 489 -3.37 -7.33 13.14
N THR A 490 -4.07 -6.22 13.24
CA THR A 490 -4.63 -5.75 14.52
C THR A 490 -5.64 -6.76 15.08
N ALA A 491 -6.54 -7.31 14.25
CA ALA A 491 -7.50 -8.33 14.67
C ALA A 491 -6.80 -9.61 15.14
N ALA A 492 -5.80 -10.09 14.39
CA ALA A 492 -5.04 -11.29 14.73
C ALA A 492 -4.30 -11.16 16.07
N VAL A 493 -3.65 -10.01 16.30
CA VAL A 493 -2.94 -9.73 17.56
C VAL A 493 -3.94 -9.53 18.72
N THR A 494 -5.08 -8.90 18.46
CA THR A 494 -6.16 -8.75 19.45
C THR A 494 -6.63 -10.11 19.94
N GLU A 495 -6.90 -11.05 19.02
CA GLU A 495 -7.32 -12.39 19.39
C GLU A 495 -6.28 -13.12 20.25
N ALA A 496 -4.99 -13.00 19.89
CA ALA A 496 -3.91 -13.57 20.68
C ALA A 496 -3.87 -13.00 22.10
N LEU A 497 -3.92 -11.67 22.25
CA LEU A 497 -3.92 -10.99 23.55
C LEU A 497 -5.13 -11.37 24.44
N VAL A 498 -6.33 -11.48 23.84
CA VAL A 498 -7.53 -11.93 24.57
C VAL A 498 -7.34 -13.35 25.07
N ASN A 499 -6.89 -14.28 24.22
CA ASN A 499 -6.66 -15.68 24.60
C ASN A 499 -5.54 -15.80 25.65
N PHE A 500 -4.47 -15.03 25.52
CA PHE A 500 -3.39 -14.95 26.50
C PHE A 500 -3.93 -14.51 27.88
N LYS A 501 -4.67 -13.42 27.91
CA LYS A 501 -5.28 -12.86 29.11
C LYS A 501 -6.18 -13.89 29.82
N GLU A 502 -7.07 -14.54 29.07
CA GLU A 502 -7.99 -15.57 29.60
C GLU A 502 -7.22 -16.74 30.25
N ARG A 503 -6.12 -17.21 29.63
CA ARG A 503 -5.30 -18.32 30.15
C ARG A 503 -4.53 -17.91 31.40
N VAL A 504 -3.92 -16.73 31.41
CA VAL A 504 -3.20 -16.20 32.57
C VAL A 504 -4.15 -16.00 33.75
N ASP A 505 -5.30 -15.34 33.55
CA ASP A 505 -6.31 -15.11 34.60
C ASP A 505 -6.82 -16.43 35.21
N LYS A 506 -6.99 -17.46 34.38
CA LYS A 506 -7.41 -18.80 34.84
C LYS A 506 -6.36 -19.42 35.76
N LEU A 507 -5.05 -19.29 35.48
CA LEU A 507 -3.98 -19.78 36.34
C LEU A 507 -3.89 -18.98 37.66
N ILE A 508 -4.06 -17.67 37.58
CA ILE A 508 -4.09 -16.79 38.77
C ILE A 508 -5.29 -17.16 39.66
N ALA A 509 -6.46 -17.36 39.07
CA ALA A 509 -7.66 -17.79 39.80
C ALA A 509 -7.50 -19.19 40.45
N ALA A 510 -6.64 -20.05 39.87
CA ALA A 510 -6.26 -21.33 40.47
C ALA A 510 -5.19 -21.22 41.58
N GLY A 511 -4.76 -20.03 41.94
CA GLY A 511 -3.82 -19.74 43.02
C GLY A 511 -2.35 -19.59 42.61
N GLN A 512 -2.07 -19.51 41.30
CA GLN A 512 -0.71 -19.30 40.83
C GLN A 512 -0.31 -17.83 40.94
N GLU A 513 0.96 -17.56 41.23
CA GLU A 513 1.52 -16.21 41.25
C GLU A 513 1.52 -15.62 39.83
N GLN A 514 1.20 -14.32 39.67
CA GLN A 514 0.99 -13.65 38.39
C GLN A 514 2.16 -13.81 37.43
N THR A 515 3.39 -13.51 37.86
CA THR A 515 4.59 -13.61 37.01
C THR A 515 4.81 -15.04 36.54
N SER A 516 4.61 -16.01 37.43
CA SER A 516 4.74 -17.44 37.08
C SER A 516 3.67 -17.88 36.09
N ALA A 517 2.43 -17.41 36.22
CA ALA A 517 1.33 -17.69 35.29
C ALA A 517 1.64 -17.13 33.90
N ILE A 518 2.11 -15.89 33.83
CA ILE A 518 2.53 -15.24 32.56
C ILE A 518 3.63 -16.06 31.88
N ILE A 519 4.68 -16.46 32.61
CA ILE A 519 5.80 -17.23 32.07
C ILE A 519 5.34 -18.59 31.54
N ASP A 520 4.48 -19.29 32.27
CA ASP A 520 4.01 -20.62 31.85
C ASP A 520 3.20 -20.54 30.55
N VAL A 521 2.31 -19.52 30.43
CA VAL A 521 1.56 -19.29 29.19
C VAL A 521 2.50 -18.89 28.05
N LEU A 522 3.47 -18.00 28.28
CA LEU A 522 4.44 -17.60 27.25
C LEU A 522 5.26 -18.76 26.73
N ARG A 523 5.66 -19.70 27.57
CA ARG A 523 6.41 -20.90 27.13
C ARG A 523 5.62 -21.77 26.15
N GLU A 524 4.32 -21.95 26.41
CA GLU A 524 3.44 -22.66 25.48
C GLU A 524 3.28 -21.90 24.17
N ASP A 525 3.13 -20.58 24.23
CA ASP A 525 2.94 -19.74 23.05
C ASP A 525 4.21 -19.63 22.20
N ILE A 526 5.40 -19.52 22.80
CA ILE A 526 6.70 -19.57 22.11
C ILE A 526 6.83 -20.85 21.29
N LYS A 527 6.49 -22.01 21.86
CA LYS A 527 6.50 -23.30 21.15
C LYS A 527 5.49 -23.32 20.02
N THR A 528 4.29 -22.83 20.28
CA THR A 528 3.19 -22.84 19.32
C THR A 528 3.49 -21.97 18.10
N CYS A 529 4.04 -20.77 18.31
CA CYS A 529 4.36 -19.82 17.21
C CYS A 529 5.77 -20.01 16.64
N ALA A 530 6.57 -20.96 17.13
CA ALA A 530 7.91 -21.21 16.59
C ALA A 530 7.97 -21.40 15.07
N PRO A 531 6.97 -22.04 14.40
CA PRO A 531 6.99 -22.21 12.95
C PRO A 531 7.00 -20.91 12.14
N ILE A 532 6.51 -19.77 12.70
CA ILE A 532 6.48 -18.49 11.99
C ILE A 532 7.85 -17.79 11.95
N ARG A 533 8.77 -18.15 12.88
CA ARG A 533 10.09 -17.52 13.00
C ARG A 533 11.02 -18.02 11.90
N PHE A 534 11.59 -17.10 11.11
CA PHE A 534 12.52 -17.44 10.06
C PHE A 534 13.56 -16.34 9.85
N ASP A 535 14.84 -16.69 10.04
CA ASP A 535 15.98 -15.78 9.93
C ASP A 535 16.82 -16.01 8.65
N GLY A 536 16.39 -16.95 7.78
CA GLY A 536 17.11 -17.35 6.57
C GLY A 536 16.74 -16.54 5.31
N ASN A 537 17.18 -17.05 4.15
CA ASN A 537 16.86 -16.48 2.85
C ASN A 537 15.45 -16.88 2.39
N GLY A 538 14.50 -15.93 2.44
CA GLY A 538 13.10 -16.14 2.05
C GLY A 538 12.88 -16.38 0.55
N TYR A 539 13.89 -16.14 -0.31
CA TYR A 539 13.78 -16.37 -1.76
C TYR A 539 14.11 -17.80 -2.20
N SER A 540 14.64 -18.64 -1.29
CA SER A 540 15.08 -19.98 -1.68
C SER A 540 13.90 -20.96 -1.82
N GLU A 541 14.02 -21.93 -2.75
CA GLU A 541 13.02 -23.00 -2.91
C GLU A 541 12.97 -23.90 -1.67
N GLU A 542 14.10 -24.08 -0.98
CA GLU A 542 14.17 -24.82 0.29
C GLU A 542 13.27 -24.18 1.36
N TRP A 543 13.13 -22.84 1.32
CA TRP A 543 12.20 -22.14 2.21
C TRP A 543 10.74 -22.48 1.90
N VAL A 544 10.36 -22.59 0.63
CA VAL A 544 8.98 -22.99 0.26
C VAL A 544 8.64 -24.38 0.79
N GLU A 545 9.57 -25.33 0.65
CA GLU A 545 9.41 -26.68 1.17
C GLU A 545 9.32 -26.70 2.71
N GLU A 546 10.17 -25.92 3.37
CA GLU A 546 10.17 -25.81 4.83
C GLU A 546 8.92 -25.12 5.35
N ALA A 547 8.48 -24.04 4.73
CA ALA A 547 7.24 -23.33 5.09
C ALA A 547 6.02 -24.25 4.99
N THR A 548 5.98 -25.09 3.94
CA THR A 548 4.94 -26.13 3.79
C THR A 548 4.97 -27.13 4.95
N ARG A 549 6.14 -27.62 5.34
CA ARG A 549 6.30 -28.53 6.50
C ARG A 549 5.91 -27.89 7.82
N ARG A 550 6.11 -26.59 7.96
CA ARG A 550 5.72 -25.79 9.13
C ARG A 550 4.23 -25.44 9.15
N GLY A 551 3.47 -25.76 8.10
CA GLY A 551 2.04 -25.47 7.99
C GLY A 551 1.72 -24.00 7.66
N LEU A 552 2.70 -23.24 7.12
CA LEU A 552 2.49 -21.89 6.66
C LEU A 552 1.79 -21.89 5.28
N ASP A 553 1.05 -20.81 4.98
CA ASP A 553 0.36 -20.68 3.71
C ASP A 553 1.35 -20.37 2.57
N VAL A 554 1.50 -21.33 1.65
CA VAL A 554 2.38 -21.24 0.47
C VAL A 554 1.61 -21.04 -0.84
N GLU A 555 0.28 -20.85 -0.80
CA GLU A 555 -0.54 -20.60 -1.99
C GLU A 555 0.00 -19.42 -2.80
N ARG A 556 0.01 -19.55 -4.13
CA ARG A 556 0.52 -18.52 -5.05
C ARG A 556 -0.57 -17.85 -5.87
N SER A 557 -1.69 -18.51 -6.07
CA SER A 557 -2.81 -17.97 -6.85
C SER A 557 -3.52 -16.85 -6.09
N CYS A 558 -3.38 -15.63 -6.57
CA CYS A 558 -3.97 -14.45 -5.93
C CYS A 558 -5.49 -14.60 -5.67
N PRO A 559 -6.33 -15.02 -6.63
CA PRO A 559 -7.76 -15.20 -6.37
C PRO A 559 -8.09 -16.32 -5.36
N VAL A 560 -7.25 -17.37 -5.26
CA VAL A 560 -7.42 -18.45 -4.27
C VAL A 560 -7.02 -17.97 -2.87
N ILE A 561 -5.99 -17.12 -2.77
CA ILE A 561 -5.55 -16.55 -1.50
C ILE A 561 -6.67 -15.73 -0.84
N PHE A 562 -7.54 -15.07 -1.59
CA PHE A 562 -8.66 -14.31 -1.04
C PHE A 562 -9.65 -15.17 -0.24
N ASP A 563 -9.73 -16.48 -0.49
CA ASP A 563 -10.57 -17.40 0.28
C ASP A 563 -10.26 -17.34 1.79
N ARG A 564 -9.03 -16.98 2.19
CA ARG A 564 -8.58 -16.91 3.60
C ARG A 564 -9.38 -15.93 4.45
N TYR A 565 -10.03 -14.95 3.85
CA TYR A 565 -10.99 -14.08 4.58
C TYR A 565 -12.22 -14.84 5.06
N LEU A 566 -12.61 -15.91 4.33
CA LEU A 566 -13.78 -16.72 4.60
C LEU A 566 -13.48 -18.04 5.32
N ASP A 567 -12.21 -18.32 5.61
CA ASP A 567 -11.83 -19.42 6.47
C ASP A 567 -12.51 -19.29 7.84
N LYS A 568 -12.99 -20.42 8.39
CA LYS A 568 -13.72 -20.43 9.65
C LYS A 568 -12.99 -19.67 10.77
N ALA A 569 -11.68 -19.83 10.89
CA ALA A 569 -10.88 -19.13 11.89
C ALA A 569 -10.92 -17.60 11.72
N SER A 570 -10.87 -17.10 10.47
CA SER A 570 -10.95 -15.66 10.18
C SER A 570 -12.34 -15.10 10.49
N VAL A 571 -13.39 -15.78 10.04
CA VAL A 571 -14.77 -15.36 10.30
C VAL A 571 -15.06 -15.33 11.80
N ASP A 572 -14.78 -16.43 12.52
CA ASP A 572 -14.99 -16.53 13.96
C ASP A 572 -14.25 -15.42 14.74
N MET A 573 -13.01 -15.10 14.33
CA MET A 573 -12.23 -14.01 14.92
C MET A 573 -12.89 -12.64 14.68
N PHE A 574 -13.20 -12.29 13.45
CA PHE A 574 -13.78 -10.99 13.13
C PHE A 574 -15.14 -10.77 13.78
N GLU A 575 -15.98 -11.80 13.82
CA GLU A 575 -17.30 -11.73 14.48
C GLU A 575 -17.17 -11.62 16.00
N ARG A 576 -16.30 -12.43 16.62
CA ARG A 576 -16.05 -12.40 18.08
C ARG A 576 -15.53 -11.04 18.55
N LEU A 577 -14.68 -10.40 17.74
CA LEU A 577 -14.11 -9.09 18.03
C LEU A 577 -15.02 -7.92 17.58
N ASN A 578 -16.19 -8.18 17.03
CA ASN A 578 -17.11 -7.17 16.48
C ASN A 578 -16.48 -6.24 15.43
N ILE A 579 -15.50 -6.73 14.67
CA ILE A 579 -14.82 -5.94 13.63
C ILE A 579 -15.59 -6.00 12.31
N MET A 580 -15.90 -7.20 11.84
CA MET A 580 -16.71 -7.45 10.65
C MET A 580 -17.58 -8.70 10.88
N ASN A 581 -18.80 -8.67 10.37
CA ASN A 581 -19.63 -9.86 10.29
C ASN A 581 -19.37 -10.64 9.00
N ARG A 582 -19.90 -11.86 8.92
CA ARG A 582 -19.71 -12.74 7.76
C ARG A 582 -20.17 -12.09 6.45
N LYS A 583 -21.29 -11.39 6.44
CA LYS A 583 -21.82 -10.70 5.25
C LYS A 583 -20.87 -9.62 4.73
N GLU A 584 -20.26 -8.84 5.64
CA GLU A 584 -19.24 -7.85 5.29
C GLU A 584 -17.98 -8.51 4.70
N LEU A 585 -17.55 -9.66 5.22
CA LEU A 585 -16.40 -10.42 4.71
C LEU A 585 -16.67 -11.01 3.33
N GLU A 586 -17.83 -11.64 3.12
CA GLU A 586 -18.26 -12.18 1.83
C GLU A 586 -18.30 -11.08 0.76
N ALA A 587 -18.94 -9.95 1.07
CA ALA A 587 -19.00 -8.81 0.16
C ALA A 587 -17.63 -8.24 -0.22
N ARG A 588 -16.70 -8.15 0.73
CA ARG A 588 -15.33 -7.68 0.46
C ARG A 588 -14.56 -8.64 -0.43
N ASN A 589 -14.76 -9.94 -0.26
CA ASN A 589 -14.15 -10.93 -1.15
C ASN A 589 -14.72 -10.86 -2.57
N GLU A 590 -16.03 -10.71 -2.71
CA GLU A 590 -16.63 -10.49 -4.03
C GLU A 590 -16.03 -9.26 -4.74
N VAL A 591 -15.85 -8.14 -4.03
CA VAL A 591 -15.19 -6.95 -4.57
C VAL A 591 -13.73 -7.24 -4.97
N LYS A 592 -12.98 -8.03 -4.17
CA LYS A 592 -11.59 -8.39 -4.49
C LYS A 592 -11.50 -9.25 -5.74
N TRP A 593 -12.34 -10.27 -5.90
CA TRP A 593 -12.37 -11.12 -7.11
C TRP A 593 -12.80 -10.33 -8.34
N GLU A 594 -13.83 -9.50 -8.22
CA GLU A 594 -14.28 -8.64 -9.32
C GLU A 594 -13.18 -7.65 -9.74
N THR A 595 -12.51 -7.01 -8.78
CA THR A 595 -11.41 -6.07 -9.05
C THR A 595 -10.24 -6.77 -9.73
N TYR A 596 -9.83 -7.96 -9.23
CA TYR A 596 -8.81 -8.80 -9.88
C TYR A 596 -9.16 -9.08 -11.34
N THR A 597 -10.35 -9.63 -11.56
CA THR A 597 -10.85 -9.96 -12.90
C THR A 597 -10.81 -8.74 -13.83
N LYS A 598 -11.29 -7.59 -13.35
CA LYS A 598 -11.35 -6.36 -14.18
C LYS A 598 -9.96 -5.81 -14.50
N LYS A 599 -9.02 -5.80 -13.54
CA LYS A 599 -7.62 -5.37 -13.79
C LYS A 599 -7.00 -6.24 -14.90
N ILE A 600 -7.00 -7.56 -14.75
CA ILE A 600 -6.44 -8.47 -15.78
C ILE A 600 -7.20 -8.36 -17.12
N GLN A 601 -8.52 -8.18 -17.09
CA GLN A 601 -9.31 -7.97 -18.31
C GLN A 601 -8.90 -6.70 -19.06
N ILE A 602 -8.67 -5.60 -18.35
CA ILE A 602 -8.23 -4.33 -18.95
C ILE A 602 -6.85 -4.53 -19.56
N GLU A 603 -5.90 -5.11 -18.84
CA GLU A 603 -4.56 -5.40 -19.33
C GLU A 603 -4.57 -6.26 -20.59
N ALA A 604 -5.33 -7.37 -20.58
CA ALA A 604 -5.45 -8.25 -21.73
C ALA A 604 -6.03 -7.55 -22.98
N ARG A 605 -6.97 -6.63 -22.79
CA ARG A 605 -7.54 -5.84 -23.90
C ARG A 605 -6.56 -4.81 -24.41
N VAL A 606 -5.86 -4.11 -23.54
CA VAL A 606 -4.85 -3.10 -23.89
C VAL A 606 -3.68 -3.77 -24.62
N LEU A 607 -3.20 -4.91 -24.12
CA LEU A 607 -2.14 -5.67 -24.77
C LEU A 607 -2.55 -6.08 -26.18
N GLY A 608 -3.76 -6.64 -26.37
CA GLY A 608 -4.27 -7.02 -27.68
C GLY A 608 -4.39 -5.84 -28.65
N ASP A 609 -4.92 -4.70 -28.17
CA ASP A 609 -5.04 -3.47 -28.97
C ASP A 609 -3.68 -2.93 -29.42
N LEU A 610 -2.75 -2.74 -28.49
CA LEU A 610 -1.40 -2.26 -28.79
C LEU A 610 -0.66 -3.21 -29.75
N THR A 611 -0.80 -4.50 -29.54
CA THR A 611 -0.18 -5.51 -30.41
C THR A 611 -0.64 -5.38 -31.84
N MET A 612 -1.95 -5.34 -32.07
CA MET A 612 -2.52 -5.33 -33.41
C MET A 612 -2.41 -3.97 -34.09
N ASN A 613 -2.46 -2.87 -33.37
CA ASN A 613 -2.51 -1.51 -33.93
C ASN A 613 -1.15 -0.78 -33.92
N HIS A 614 -0.18 -1.24 -33.13
CA HIS A 614 1.16 -0.63 -33.07
C HIS A 614 2.28 -1.61 -33.45
N ILE A 615 2.30 -2.80 -32.89
CA ILE A 615 3.47 -3.70 -33.01
C ILE A 615 3.46 -4.42 -34.38
N ILE A 616 2.40 -5.08 -34.73
CA ILE A 616 2.30 -5.82 -36.02
C ILE A 616 2.52 -4.90 -37.23
N PRO A 617 1.87 -3.70 -37.32
CA PRO A 617 2.11 -2.78 -38.43
C PRO A 617 3.56 -2.32 -38.52
N VAL A 618 4.22 -2.01 -37.42
CA VAL A 618 5.63 -1.58 -37.44
C VAL A 618 6.56 -2.72 -37.84
N ALA A 619 6.33 -3.92 -37.33
CA ALA A 619 7.09 -5.12 -37.71
C ALA A 619 6.99 -5.40 -39.23
N THR A 620 5.77 -5.33 -39.77
CA THR A 620 5.52 -5.50 -41.18
C THR A 620 6.19 -4.42 -42.04
N MET A 621 6.18 -3.15 -41.58
CA MET A 621 6.87 -2.06 -42.27
C MET A 621 8.38 -2.31 -42.35
N TYR A 622 9.01 -2.70 -41.23
CA TYR A 622 10.44 -2.98 -41.21
C TYR A 622 10.80 -4.19 -42.06
N GLN A 623 10.02 -5.26 -41.99
CA GLN A 623 10.17 -6.45 -42.83
C GLN A 623 10.12 -6.08 -44.32
N THR A 624 9.15 -5.26 -44.73
CA THR A 624 9.04 -4.76 -46.11
C THR A 624 10.28 -3.98 -46.56
N ARG A 625 10.80 -3.09 -45.71
CA ARG A 625 12.03 -2.34 -45.98
C ARG A 625 13.24 -3.26 -46.19
N LEU A 626 13.39 -4.28 -45.36
CA LEU A 626 14.46 -5.28 -45.51
C LEU A 626 14.31 -6.10 -46.77
N ALA A 627 13.06 -6.54 -47.12
CA ALA A 627 12.78 -7.30 -48.33
C ALA A 627 13.08 -6.48 -49.59
N GLN A 628 12.76 -5.18 -49.61
CA GLN A 628 13.11 -4.28 -50.68
C GLN A 628 14.64 -4.16 -50.86
N ASN A 629 15.40 -4.08 -49.74
CA ASN A 629 16.87 -4.08 -49.82
C ASN A 629 17.40 -5.38 -50.41
N VAL A 630 16.90 -6.55 -50.00
CA VAL A 630 17.29 -7.85 -50.59
C VAL A 630 17.04 -7.89 -52.09
N ALA A 631 15.83 -7.47 -52.49
CA ALA A 631 15.49 -7.43 -53.93
C ALA A 631 16.41 -6.48 -54.73
N SER A 632 16.74 -5.30 -54.17
CA SER A 632 17.64 -4.35 -54.81
C SER A 632 19.07 -4.90 -54.94
N MET A 633 19.58 -5.59 -53.95
CA MET A 633 20.93 -6.20 -53.98
C MET A 633 21.00 -7.36 -54.98
N ILE A 634 19.95 -8.17 -55.06
CA ILE A 634 19.83 -9.24 -56.12
C ILE A 634 19.84 -8.61 -57.50
N ASN A 635 19.14 -7.51 -57.71
CA ASN A 635 19.10 -6.83 -59.03
C ASN A 635 20.48 -6.25 -59.41
N VAL A 636 21.30 -5.82 -58.49
CA VAL A 636 22.64 -5.22 -58.74
C VAL A 636 23.68 -6.30 -58.93
N PHE A 637 23.72 -7.33 -58.08
CA PHE A 637 24.82 -8.29 -57.99
C PHE A 637 24.47 -9.69 -58.54
N GLY A 638 23.22 -9.93 -58.94
CA GLY A 638 22.73 -11.24 -59.32
C GLY A 638 22.24 -12.06 -58.11
N GLU A 639 21.59 -13.21 -58.40
CA GLU A 639 20.86 -13.96 -57.38
C GLU A 639 21.76 -14.56 -56.29
N GLU A 640 22.86 -15.20 -56.63
CA GLU A 640 23.74 -15.88 -55.68
C GLU A 640 24.50 -14.86 -54.77
N GLU A 641 25.15 -13.89 -55.39
CA GLU A 641 25.92 -12.87 -54.68
C GLU A 641 25.00 -11.94 -53.87
N GLY A 642 23.89 -11.51 -54.47
CA GLY A 642 22.92 -10.66 -53.78
C GLY A 642 22.30 -11.34 -52.53
N LYS A 643 21.97 -12.63 -52.58
CA LYS A 643 21.53 -13.40 -51.43
C LYS A 643 22.64 -13.55 -50.36
N THR A 644 23.87 -13.77 -50.78
CA THR A 644 25.02 -13.88 -49.86
C THR A 644 25.26 -12.58 -49.13
N LEU A 645 25.27 -11.44 -49.83
CA LEU A 645 25.44 -10.11 -49.22
C LEU A 645 24.29 -9.69 -48.28
N THR A 646 23.10 -10.24 -48.46
CA THR A 646 21.90 -9.92 -47.68
C THR A 646 21.46 -11.06 -46.76
N ALA A 647 22.32 -12.05 -46.49
CA ALA A 647 21.97 -13.21 -45.67
C ALA A 647 21.44 -12.84 -44.28
N SER A 648 22.03 -11.83 -43.64
CA SER A 648 21.56 -11.30 -42.34
C SER A 648 20.16 -10.68 -42.45
N ASN A 649 19.87 -9.91 -43.49
CA ASN A 649 18.55 -9.30 -43.69
C ASN A 649 17.49 -10.39 -43.92
N ILE A 650 17.82 -11.44 -44.71
CA ILE A 650 16.93 -12.57 -44.92
C ILE A 650 16.63 -13.31 -43.61
N SER A 651 17.64 -13.44 -42.72
CA SER A 651 17.44 -14.05 -41.41
C SER A 651 16.49 -13.21 -40.53
N ILE A 652 16.68 -11.89 -40.49
CA ILE A 652 15.79 -10.97 -39.75
C ILE A 652 14.37 -10.99 -40.31
N ILE A 653 14.19 -11.00 -41.63
CA ILE A 653 12.88 -11.10 -42.26
C ILE A 653 12.12 -12.36 -41.80
N ARG A 654 12.84 -13.49 -41.68
CA ARG A 654 12.25 -14.76 -41.22
C ARG A 654 11.87 -14.70 -39.74
N ASP A 655 12.74 -14.17 -38.88
CA ASP A 655 12.48 -14.01 -37.44
C ASP A 655 11.25 -13.11 -37.22
N ILE A 656 11.15 -11.98 -37.93
CA ILE A 656 9.99 -11.09 -37.82
C ILE A 656 8.71 -11.82 -38.27
N ALA A 657 8.74 -12.56 -39.42
CA ALA A 657 7.60 -13.28 -39.91
C ALA A 657 7.12 -14.36 -38.93
N GLU A 658 8.05 -15.12 -38.36
CA GLU A 658 7.73 -16.15 -37.37
C GLU A 658 7.10 -15.55 -36.12
N ARG A 659 7.71 -14.51 -35.55
CA ARG A 659 7.20 -13.86 -34.35
C ARG A 659 5.85 -13.23 -34.55
N THR A 660 5.63 -12.51 -35.67
CA THR A 660 4.33 -11.89 -35.96
C THR A 660 3.22 -12.93 -36.05
N GLN A 661 3.47 -14.06 -36.74
CA GLN A 661 2.50 -15.17 -36.81
C GLN A 661 2.19 -15.78 -35.44
N ILE A 662 3.21 -15.95 -34.57
CA ILE A 662 3.00 -16.45 -33.22
C ILE A 662 2.17 -15.44 -32.42
N ILE A 663 2.51 -14.17 -32.49
CA ILE A 663 1.83 -13.09 -31.74
C ILE A 663 0.34 -13.02 -32.18
N GLU A 664 0.04 -12.98 -33.46
CA GLU A 664 -1.33 -12.91 -34.00
C GLU A 664 -2.19 -14.07 -33.48
N ARG A 665 -1.67 -15.30 -33.56
CA ARG A 665 -2.34 -16.50 -33.04
C ARG A 665 -2.55 -16.41 -31.52
N LYS A 666 -1.53 -15.97 -30.77
CA LYS A 666 -1.60 -15.85 -29.30
C LYS A 666 -2.59 -14.76 -28.86
N VAL A 667 -2.71 -13.66 -29.61
CA VAL A 667 -3.74 -12.64 -29.36
C VAL A 667 -5.14 -13.20 -29.57
N GLU A 668 -5.34 -14.02 -30.62
CA GLU A 668 -6.61 -14.71 -30.82
C GLU A 668 -6.93 -15.68 -29.71
N ASP A 669 -5.94 -16.47 -29.25
CA ASP A 669 -6.06 -17.36 -28.07
C ASP A 669 -6.40 -16.60 -26.80
N LEU A 670 -5.78 -15.43 -26.57
CA LEU A 670 -6.05 -14.53 -25.44
C LEU A 670 -7.49 -14.02 -25.47
N VAL A 671 -7.97 -13.57 -26.63
CA VAL A 671 -9.35 -13.08 -26.80
C VAL A 671 -10.37 -14.21 -26.56
N ASN A 672 -10.08 -15.42 -27.03
CA ASN A 672 -10.97 -16.58 -26.84
C ASN A 672 -10.99 -17.03 -25.37
N ALA A 673 -9.84 -17.11 -24.69
CA ALA A 673 -9.76 -17.43 -23.25
C ALA A 673 -10.58 -16.43 -22.43
N ARG A 674 -10.42 -15.13 -22.68
CA ARG A 674 -11.17 -14.06 -22.02
C ARG A 674 -12.68 -14.18 -22.27
N LYS A 675 -13.12 -14.50 -23.50
CA LYS A 675 -14.54 -14.71 -23.82
C LYS A 675 -15.13 -15.92 -23.08
N VAL A 676 -14.34 -16.97 -22.89
CA VAL A 676 -14.76 -18.16 -22.12
C VAL A 676 -14.88 -17.80 -20.64
N ALA A 677 -13.86 -17.19 -20.05
CA ALA A 677 -13.86 -16.78 -18.64
C ALA A 677 -15.01 -15.81 -18.30
N ASN A 678 -15.35 -14.89 -19.21
CA ASN A 678 -16.46 -13.94 -19.01
C ASN A 678 -17.86 -14.59 -18.92
N LYS A 679 -18.02 -15.83 -19.35
CA LYS A 679 -19.31 -16.56 -19.23
C LYS A 679 -19.52 -17.18 -17.86
N ILE A 680 -18.49 -17.21 -17.02
CA ILE A 680 -18.58 -17.75 -15.67
C ILE A 680 -19.33 -16.73 -14.80
N GLU A 681 -20.35 -17.18 -14.09
CA GLU A 681 -21.19 -16.30 -13.26
C GLU A 681 -20.55 -15.98 -11.91
N SER A 682 -19.93 -16.98 -11.27
CA SER A 682 -19.22 -16.79 -9.97
C SER A 682 -18.00 -15.91 -10.16
N GLU A 683 -17.92 -14.81 -9.41
CA GLU A 683 -16.76 -13.90 -9.48
C GLU A 683 -15.47 -14.60 -9.04
N ARG A 684 -15.54 -15.48 -8.05
CA ARG A 684 -14.40 -16.30 -7.62
C ARG A 684 -13.87 -17.20 -8.74
N GLU A 685 -14.75 -18.02 -9.33
CA GLU A 685 -14.35 -18.95 -10.40
C GLU A 685 -13.90 -18.21 -11.66
N LYS A 686 -14.51 -17.06 -11.95
CA LYS A 686 -14.10 -16.16 -13.02
C LYS A 686 -12.68 -15.62 -12.79
N ALA A 687 -12.38 -15.15 -11.58
CA ALA A 687 -11.06 -14.65 -11.22
C ALA A 687 -9.98 -15.76 -11.33
N ILE A 688 -10.28 -16.99 -10.90
CA ILE A 688 -9.40 -18.14 -11.07
C ILE A 688 -9.18 -18.44 -12.57
N ALA A 689 -10.24 -18.43 -13.37
CA ALA A 689 -10.12 -18.66 -14.82
C ALA A 689 -9.26 -17.57 -15.50
N TYR A 690 -9.38 -16.31 -15.06
CA TYR A 690 -8.50 -15.25 -15.55
C TYR A 690 -7.04 -15.46 -15.18
N HIS A 691 -6.76 -15.83 -13.94
CA HIS A 691 -5.41 -16.17 -13.47
C HIS A 691 -4.81 -17.35 -14.26
N ASP A 692 -5.54 -18.45 -14.38
CA ASP A 692 -4.99 -19.70 -14.92
C ASP A 692 -4.93 -19.71 -16.46
N THR A 693 -5.82 -18.99 -17.14
CA THR A 693 -5.98 -19.13 -18.60
C THR A 693 -5.77 -17.85 -19.40
N VAL A 694 -5.91 -16.69 -18.80
CA VAL A 694 -5.76 -15.39 -19.50
C VAL A 694 -4.37 -14.81 -19.24
N GLU A 695 -3.99 -14.66 -18.00
CA GLU A 695 -2.73 -14.03 -17.60
C GLU A 695 -1.48 -14.70 -18.20
N PRO A 696 -1.31 -16.03 -18.22
CA PRO A 696 -0.14 -16.66 -18.82
C PRO A 696 0.02 -16.41 -20.33
N LYS A 697 -1.10 -16.16 -21.04
CA LYS A 697 -1.04 -15.83 -22.48
C LYS A 697 -0.52 -14.42 -22.73
N MET A 698 -0.70 -13.51 -21.77
CA MET A 698 -0.15 -12.17 -21.87
C MET A 698 1.39 -12.19 -21.80
N ASP A 699 1.96 -12.99 -20.94
CA ASP A 699 3.41 -13.15 -20.81
C ASP A 699 4.04 -13.76 -22.08
N GLU A 700 3.37 -14.74 -22.69
CA GLU A 700 3.80 -15.33 -23.96
C GLU A 700 3.81 -14.30 -25.10
N ILE A 701 2.79 -13.45 -25.19
CA ILE A 701 2.70 -12.37 -26.19
C ILE A 701 3.82 -11.34 -25.94
N ARG A 702 3.98 -10.91 -24.68
CA ARG A 702 5.02 -9.97 -24.28
C ARG A 702 6.41 -10.45 -24.67
N TYR A 703 6.74 -11.71 -24.41
CA TYR A 703 8.05 -12.27 -24.74
C TYR A 703 8.42 -12.06 -26.23
N HIS A 704 7.49 -12.31 -27.15
CA HIS A 704 7.73 -12.15 -28.59
C HIS A 704 7.79 -10.68 -29.01
N ILE A 705 6.99 -9.80 -28.40
CA ILE A 705 7.03 -8.35 -28.65
C ILE A 705 8.37 -7.76 -28.18
N ASP A 706 8.85 -8.13 -27.02
CA ASP A 706 10.11 -7.63 -26.48
C ASP A 706 11.32 -8.05 -27.32
N LYS A 707 11.25 -9.22 -27.99
CA LYS A 707 12.24 -9.63 -29.00
C LYS A 707 12.14 -8.80 -30.28
N LEU A 708 10.93 -8.45 -30.74
CA LEU A 708 10.76 -7.56 -31.87
C LEU A 708 11.28 -6.14 -31.58
N GLU A 709 11.14 -5.65 -30.34
CA GLU A 709 11.68 -4.34 -29.92
C GLU A 709 13.19 -4.23 -30.13
N LEU A 710 13.95 -5.33 -29.95
CA LEU A 710 15.38 -5.40 -30.19
C LEU A 710 15.75 -5.49 -31.69
N THR A 711 14.84 -6.04 -32.50
CA THR A 711 15.12 -6.34 -33.91
C THR A 711 14.72 -5.18 -34.81
N ILE A 712 13.61 -4.53 -34.52
CA ILE A 712 13.03 -3.47 -35.38
C ILE A 712 13.84 -2.18 -35.25
N ALA A 713 14.07 -1.52 -36.38
CA ALA A 713 14.80 -0.24 -36.40
C ALA A 713 14.13 0.79 -35.46
N ASP A 714 14.96 1.42 -34.64
CA ASP A 714 14.52 2.29 -33.56
C ASP A 714 13.65 3.47 -34.03
N GLU A 715 13.94 4.00 -35.22
CA GLU A 715 13.14 5.07 -35.84
C GLU A 715 11.70 4.68 -36.19
N LEU A 716 11.41 3.39 -36.35
CA LEU A 716 10.08 2.87 -36.65
C LEU A 716 9.30 2.50 -35.36
N TRP A 717 10.01 2.19 -34.29
CA TRP A 717 9.38 1.79 -33.03
C TRP A 717 8.64 2.97 -32.37
N THR A 718 7.33 2.84 -32.22
CA THR A 718 6.45 3.96 -31.86
C THR A 718 6.30 4.22 -30.37
N LEU A 719 6.54 3.21 -29.53
CA LEU A 719 6.35 3.32 -28.09
C LEU A 719 7.66 3.71 -27.38
N PRO A 720 7.63 4.60 -26.37
CA PRO A 720 8.79 4.86 -25.52
C PRO A 720 9.37 3.58 -24.92
N LYS A 721 10.69 3.44 -25.00
CA LYS A 721 11.45 2.30 -24.46
C LYS A 721 11.79 2.52 -23.01
N TYR A 722 12.15 1.46 -22.28
CA TYR A 722 12.56 1.53 -20.87
C TYR A 722 13.69 2.53 -20.63
N ARG A 723 14.70 2.62 -21.51
CA ARG A 723 15.77 3.61 -21.41
C ARG A 723 15.26 5.07 -21.39
N GLU A 724 14.12 5.35 -21.99
CA GLU A 724 13.52 6.68 -22.01
C GLU A 724 12.62 6.89 -20.78
N LEU A 725 11.81 5.89 -20.44
CA LEU A 725 10.90 5.95 -19.30
C LEU A 725 11.64 6.04 -17.96
N LEU A 726 12.79 5.37 -17.83
CA LEU A 726 13.50 5.22 -16.56
C LEU A 726 14.68 6.21 -16.38
N PHE A 727 15.16 6.84 -17.45
CA PHE A 727 16.36 7.69 -17.39
C PHE A 727 16.15 9.13 -17.83
N ILE A 728 14.97 9.50 -18.33
CA ILE A 728 14.62 10.90 -18.62
C ILE A 728 13.85 11.47 -17.44
N ARG A 729 14.43 12.46 -16.78
CA ARG A 729 13.93 13.03 -15.53
C ARG A 729 14.35 14.52 -15.36
#